data_1a2ee861bf56aec74883387766f37d73
#
_entry.id   1a2ee861bf56aec74883387766f37d73
#
_cell.length_a   1.000
_cell.length_b   1.000
_cell.length_c   1.000
_cell.angle_alpha   90.00
_cell.angle_beta   90.00
_cell.angle_gamma   90.00
#
_symmetry.space_group_name_H-M   'P 1'
#
loop_
_entity.id
_entity.type
_entity.pdbx_description
1 polymer ?
#
loop_
_entity_poly.entity_id
_entity_poly.type
_entity_poly.pdbx_seq_one_letter_code
_entity_poly.pdbx_strand_id
1 'polypeptide(L)'
;MRKPHRRVLAIFSLNLLVFFLARIGLFLVYLQDFHDLTAFEALRAFARGLMFDASIIVLVTGGPLLMMLVPFVFVHHPHRLRVSTWAWANAVVVALAVVLAFLGHHYLAGRLASVSFYTAVIIGGAAMLSLLPFTFAHHRVWISFWTWTNFVLLSLFLFLLAADIVYFGFVHRHVGPEITALGGDVGLMLDMAFGDYTWAIVLYLAACVGLFFLWRRLFRHADGEVGRFMPRVAILLGALVGIAVLVRGGLGNKPLDVVDAFVGSRPAAAYLSLNGPFAMSRALVNARSIKADFFTWDEAVRLTQAQLLAPGEKFLGGTEYPLLRARAEGSTRKPNVVVMMLESWDAIHNDMLRRDMGLQAYDVTPNFDALSRQGLLFTHFYANGERSMDGLASLVAGIPTLPGTAYIGMGMEQNRMAYLGHMAQKEGYETIFMQSSKRASFHVDSIAAMAGFKTYLGAEDIPATGHSENVTERGAWDYDMLHEANRRFAAAKKPFVGFLFTASTHPPFQSPGKQWTKYPPDSLEHRYLNSLYYADWALGRFFEEAKKAGYYGNTVFILTADHVSGFAGKANDAPSLHHTPLLVIAPGLNPGITARTGGQVDVIPTVAQLAGWRAPLASLGHSLLDTRADAPRGTLCVRGDVIERIEDKGWVAHDLRQRVNASRDTREGDLKAMEIRLLAMYQVAHTLLLRNRIFPQDKSPVPAGATRAAP
;
A
#
# COMPACT_ATOMS: atom_id res chain seq x y z
N MET A 1 2.10 35.77 24.69
CA MET A 1 2.89 34.58 25.08
C MET A 1 4.37 34.92 25.02
N ARG A 2 5.00 35.00 26.17
CA ARG A 2 6.36 35.58 26.27
C ARG A 2 7.49 34.54 26.10
N LYS A 3 7.39 33.34 26.71
CA LYS A 3 8.45 32.32 26.68
C LYS A 3 8.44 31.49 25.39
N PRO A 4 9.61 31.16 24.76
CA PRO A 4 9.68 30.42 23.48
C PRO A 4 8.93 29.09 23.47
N HIS A 5 9.09 28.26 24.51
CA HIS A 5 8.41 26.96 24.58
C HIS A 5 6.89 27.06 24.63
N ARG A 6 6.31 28.08 25.34
CA ARG A 6 4.87 28.33 25.35
C ARG A 6 4.36 28.79 23.99
N ARG A 7 5.20 29.52 23.25
CA ARG A 7 4.91 29.98 21.89
C ARG A 7 4.90 28.79 20.92
N VAL A 8 5.90 27.89 21.02
CA VAL A 8 5.95 26.65 20.23
C VAL A 8 4.70 25.80 20.47
N LEU A 9 4.33 25.56 21.73
CA LEU A 9 3.10 24.82 22.06
C LEU A 9 1.85 25.50 21.50
N ALA A 10 1.75 26.83 21.58
CA ALA A 10 0.60 27.55 21.06
C ALA A 10 0.50 27.48 19.53
N ILE A 11 1.66 27.59 18.83
CA ILE A 11 1.70 27.42 17.37
C ILE A 11 1.27 26.01 16.99
N PHE A 12 1.81 24.99 17.64
CA PHE A 12 1.43 23.61 17.40
C PHE A 12 -0.06 23.36 17.68
N SER A 13 -0.59 23.87 18.82
CA SER A 13 -2.02 23.73 19.14
C SER A 13 -2.92 24.46 18.16
N LEU A 14 -2.49 25.61 17.64
CA LEU A 14 -3.25 26.35 16.63
C LEU A 14 -3.29 25.60 15.29
N ASN A 15 -2.17 24.99 14.88
CA ASN A 15 -2.16 24.12 13.72
C ASN A 15 -3.13 22.94 13.90
N LEU A 16 -3.07 22.23 15.04
CA LEU A 16 -4.00 21.13 15.34
C LEU A 16 -5.47 21.59 15.29
N LEU A 17 -5.76 22.77 15.82
CA LEU A 17 -7.12 23.34 15.77
C LEU A 17 -7.57 23.58 14.33
N VAL A 18 -6.71 24.14 13.47
CA VAL A 18 -7.03 24.38 12.06
C VAL A 18 -7.31 23.06 11.33
N PHE A 19 -6.49 22.05 11.53
CA PHE A 19 -6.71 20.71 10.96
C PHE A 19 -8.01 20.08 11.46
N PHE A 20 -8.27 20.18 12.76
CA PHE A 20 -9.50 19.66 13.37
C PHE A 20 -10.76 20.37 12.82
N LEU A 21 -10.72 21.69 12.67
CA LEU A 21 -11.82 22.47 12.07
C LEU A 21 -12.01 22.11 10.59
N ALA A 22 -10.93 21.93 9.83
CA ALA A 22 -11.00 21.48 8.43
C ALA A 22 -11.67 20.10 8.33
N ARG A 23 -11.35 19.17 9.25
CA ARG A 23 -11.98 17.84 9.33
C ARG A 23 -13.48 17.94 9.65
N ILE A 24 -13.88 18.85 10.56
CA ILE A 24 -15.30 19.14 10.79
C ILE A 24 -15.93 19.67 9.51
N GLY A 25 -15.26 20.59 8.81
CA GLY A 25 -15.72 21.11 7.52
C GLY A 25 -15.94 20.01 6.48
N LEU A 26 -14.96 19.12 6.30
CA LEU A 26 -15.09 17.96 5.42
C LEU A 26 -16.30 17.09 5.79
N PHE A 27 -16.45 16.77 7.06
CA PHE A 27 -17.56 15.97 7.57
C PHE A 27 -18.92 16.61 7.30
N LEU A 28 -19.05 17.91 7.55
CA LEU A 28 -20.32 18.63 7.36
C LEU A 28 -20.67 18.85 5.89
N VAL A 29 -19.68 19.15 5.04
CA VAL A 29 -19.90 19.38 3.60
C VAL A 29 -20.30 18.08 2.90
N TYR A 30 -19.71 16.94 3.29
CA TYR A 30 -19.93 15.64 2.66
C TYR A 30 -20.63 14.64 3.58
N LEU A 31 -21.64 15.11 4.36
CA LEU A 31 -22.42 14.25 5.27
C LEU A 31 -22.97 12.98 4.61
N GLN A 32 -23.26 13.05 3.30
CA GLN A 32 -23.74 11.90 2.53
C GLN A 32 -22.70 10.79 2.38
N ASP A 33 -21.40 11.12 2.33
CA ASP A 33 -20.31 10.15 2.25
C ASP A 33 -20.04 9.48 3.62
N PHE A 34 -20.47 10.10 4.72
CA PHE A 34 -20.24 9.68 6.09
C PHE A 34 -21.49 9.20 6.83
N HIS A 35 -22.68 9.19 6.16
CA HIS A 35 -23.96 8.86 6.80
C HIS A 35 -24.03 7.46 7.41
N ASP A 36 -23.24 6.50 6.87
CA ASP A 36 -23.22 5.11 7.35
C ASP A 36 -22.40 4.92 8.63
N LEU A 37 -21.67 5.97 9.06
CA LEU A 37 -20.89 5.91 10.28
C LEU A 37 -21.80 6.05 11.51
N THR A 38 -21.60 5.17 12.47
CA THR A 38 -22.15 5.39 13.79
C THR A 38 -21.45 6.55 14.48
N ALA A 39 -22.11 7.20 15.48
CA ALA A 39 -21.50 8.29 16.24
C ALA A 39 -20.17 7.86 16.90
N PHE A 40 -20.07 6.60 17.35
CA PHE A 40 -18.84 6.06 17.94
C PHE A 40 -17.71 5.91 16.89
N GLU A 41 -18.01 5.41 15.70
CA GLU A 41 -17.04 5.31 14.62
C GLU A 41 -16.56 6.69 14.17
N ALA A 42 -17.45 7.66 14.03
CA ALA A 42 -17.09 9.03 13.71
C ALA A 42 -16.17 9.63 14.80
N LEU A 43 -16.53 9.51 16.09
CA LEU A 43 -15.70 10.00 17.19
C LEU A 43 -14.31 9.34 17.19
N ARG A 44 -14.25 8.03 16.95
CA ARG A 44 -12.99 7.29 16.85
C ARG A 44 -12.15 7.76 15.67
N ALA A 45 -12.79 8.07 14.52
CA ALA A 45 -12.11 8.62 13.35
C ALA A 45 -11.53 10.01 13.63
N PHE A 46 -12.28 10.89 14.31
CA PHE A 46 -11.78 12.20 14.75
C PHE A 46 -10.59 12.08 15.70
N ALA A 47 -10.67 11.18 16.68
CA ALA A 47 -9.57 10.96 17.64
C ALA A 47 -8.32 10.41 16.93
N ARG A 48 -8.48 9.45 16.00
CA ARG A 48 -7.38 8.90 15.20
C ARG A 48 -6.78 9.95 14.27
N GLY A 49 -7.61 10.83 13.73
CA GLY A 49 -7.20 11.91 12.85
C GLY A 49 -6.19 12.85 13.49
N LEU A 50 -6.25 13.07 14.80
CA LEU A 50 -5.26 13.90 15.51
C LEU A 50 -3.83 13.36 15.38
N MET A 51 -3.65 12.05 15.22
CA MET A 51 -2.33 11.43 15.02
C MET A 51 -1.76 11.78 13.63
N PHE A 52 -2.58 11.71 12.59
CA PHE A 52 -2.20 12.11 11.23
C PHE A 52 -1.93 13.61 11.15
N ASP A 53 -2.76 14.43 11.82
CA ASP A 53 -2.59 15.87 11.89
C ASP A 53 -1.27 16.22 12.58
N ALA A 54 -1.01 15.67 13.76
CA ALA A 54 0.22 15.91 14.49
C ALA A 54 1.46 15.49 13.70
N SER A 55 1.41 14.33 13.03
CA SER A 55 2.51 13.82 12.22
C SER A 55 2.90 14.78 11.10
N ILE A 56 1.96 15.22 10.28
CA ILE A 56 2.25 16.12 9.15
C ILE A 56 2.60 17.54 9.62
N ILE A 57 1.95 18.04 10.67
CA ILE A 57 2.27 19.34 11.26
C ILE A 57 3.73 19.38 11.69
N VAL A 58 4.18 18.39 12.49
CA VAL A 58 5.57 18.39 12.97
C VAL A 58 6.58 18.02 11.88
N LEU A 59 6.19 17.27 10.87
CA LEU A 59 7.05 16.99 9.72
C LEU A 59 7.44 18.28 8.99
N VAL A 60 6.49 19.20 8.80
CA VAL A 60 6.69 20.44 8.06
C VAL A 60 7.15 21.59 8.96
N THR A 61 6.53 21.75 10.13
CA THR A 61 6.81 22.89 11.03
C THR A 61 7.85 22.58 12.10
N GLY A 62 8.23 21.31 12.27
CA GLY A 62 9.13 20.87 13.35
C GLY A 62 10.49 21.56 13.31
N GLY A 63 11.10 21.73 12.13
CA GLY A 63 12.33 22.48 11.96
C GLY A 63 12.21 23.93 12.45
N PRO A 64 11.31 24.75 11.89
CA PRO A 64 11.02 26.10 12.39
C PRO A 64 10.69 26.20 13.89
N LEU A 65 9.93 25.23 14.43
CA LEU A 65 9.62 25.20 15.86
C LEU A 65 10.87 24.91 16.73
N LEU A 66 11.73 23.99 16.28
CA LEU A 66 13.01 23.70 16.95
C LEU A 66 13.93 24.90 16.93
N MET A 67 14.00 25.66 15.82
CA MET A 67 14.80 26.87 15.71
C MET A 67 14.40 27.94 16.73
N MET A 68 13.14 27.98 17.16
CA MET A 68 12.70 28.84 18.26
C MET A 68 13.18 28.39 19.64
N LEU A 69 13.52 27.11 19.79
CA LEU A 69 13.98 26.50 21.06
C LEU A 69 15.49 26.44 21.17
N VAL A 70 16.24 26.71 20.07
CA VAL A 70 17.70 26.66 20.08
C VAL A 70 18.22 27.56 21.19
N PRO A 71 19.01 27.01 22.15
CA PRO A 71 19.58 27.80 23.27
C PRO A 71 20.66 28.75 22.84
N PHE A 72 21.25 28.53 21.67
CA PHE A 72 22.33 29.31 21.09
C PHE A 72 21.79 30.45 20.23
N VAL A 73 21.20 31.44 20.84
CA VAL A 73 21.24 32.75 20.21
C VAL A 73 22.62 33.30 20.58
N PHE A 74 23.46 33.46 19.58
CA PHE A 74 24.77 34.05 19.75
C PHE A 74 24.59 35.44 20.39
N VAL A 75 24.58 35.48 21.71
CA VAL A 75 24.76 36.71 22.42
C VAL A 75 26.23 36.99 22.29
N HIS A 76 26.57 37.91 21.42
CA HIS A 76 27.89 38.48 21.37
C HIS A 76 28.17 39.06 22.74
N HIS A 77 28.87 38.31 23.60
CA HIS A 77 29.58 38.85 24.72
C HIS A 77 30.92 39.29 24.15
N PRO A 78 31.13 40.59 23.96
CA PRO A 78 32.35 41.08 23.28
C PRO A 78 33.65 40.82 23.99
N HIS A 79 33.67 40.14 25.11
CA HIS A 79 34.85 40.16 25.98
C HIS A 79 35.47 38.87 26.52
N ARG A 80 35.03 37.63 26.11
CA ARG A 80 35.66 36.45 26.76
C ARG A 80 36.04 35.23 25.93
N LEU A 81 35.79 35.17 24.65
CA LEU A 81 36.37 34.13 23.80
C LEU A 81 37.10 34.77 22.63
N ARG A 82 38.42 34.55 22.55
CA ARG A 82 39.20 34.98 21.38
C ARG A 82 38.59 34.34 20.13
N VAL A 83 38.42 35.08 19.05
CA VAL A 83 37.93 34.65 17.76
C VAL A 83 38.63 33.36 17.28
N SER A 84 39.93 33.21 17.65
CA SER A 84 40.72 32.01 17.36
C SER A 84 40.18 30.74 18.04
N THR A 85 39.75 30.80 19.31
CA THR A 85 39.23 29.61 20.02
C THR A 85 37.88 29.15 19.46
N TRP A 86 37.04 30.10 19.07
CA TRP A 86 35.79 29.80 18.42
C TRP A 86 35.96 29.22 17.00
N ALA A 87 36.90 29.78 16.23
CA ALA A 87 37.23 29.25 14.90
C ALA A 87 37.81 27.82 15.00
N TRP A 88 38.66 27.56 15.97
CA TRP A 88 39.19 26.20 16.20
C TRP A 88 38.13 25.22 16.64
N ALA A 89 37.22 25.59 17.53
CA ALA A 89 36.10 24.71 17.93
C ALA A 89 35.20 24.34 16.74
N ASN A 90 34.88 25.31 15.88
CA ASN A 90 34.10 25.05 14.67
C ASN A 90 34.88 24.24 13.65
N ALA A 91 36.18 24.45 13.49
CA ALA A 91 37.01 23.62 12.60
C ALA A 91 37.02 22.15 13.06
N VAL A 92 37.07 21.89 14.36
CA VAL A 92 36.97 20.53 14.92
C VAL A 92 35.60 19.93 14.65
N VAL A 93 34.49 20.68 14.81
CA VAL A 93 33.14 20.21 14.52
C VAL A 93 32.98 19.89 13.04
N VAL A 94 33.50 20.74 12.15
CA VAL A 94 33.46 20.47 10.68
C VAL A 94 34.31 19.24 10.35
N ALA A 95 35.50 19.09 10.94
CA ALA A 95 36.36 17.92 10.73
C ALA A 95 35.65 16.61 11.20
N LEU A 96 35.01 16.63 12.37
CA LEU A 96 34.23 15.51 12.89
C LEU A 96 33.03 15.20 11.99
N ALA A 97 32.35 16.21 11.45
CA ALA A 97 31.24 16.01 10.50
C ALA A 97 31.75 15.38 9.21
N VAL A 98 32.89 15.78 8.66
CA VAL A 98 33.51 15.15 7.49
C VAL A 98 33.90 13.70 7.77
N VAL A 99 34.49 13.43 8.93
CA VAL A 99 34.84 12.06 9.36
C VAL A 99 33.56 11.21 9.49
N LEU A 100 32.50 11.73 10.08
CA LEU A 100 31.23 11.04 10.20
C LEU A 100 30.61 10.73 8.83
N ALA A 101 30.67 11.68 7.88
CA ALA A 101 30.21 11.46 6.51
C ALA A 101 31.03 10.38 5.81
N PHE A 102 32.36 10.43 5.95
CA PHE A 102 33.29 9.47 5.34
C PHE A 102 33.11 8.06 5.92
N LEU A 103 33.09 7.92 7.25
CA LEU A 103 32.87 6.64 7.91
C LEU A 103 31.46 6.08 7.59
N GLY A 104 30.44 6.94 7.58
CA GLY A 104 29.09 6.54 7.21
C GLY A 104 29.00 6.05 5.78
N HIS A 105 29.71 6.68 4.84
CA HIS A 105 29.74 6.24 3.44
C HIS A 105 30.52 4.93 3.25
N HIS A 106 31.60 4.70 3.99
CA HIS A 106 32.49 3.54 3.83
C HIS A 106 32.02 2.29 4.58
N TYR A 107 31.44 2.46 5.77
CA TYR A 107 31.14 1.35 6.69
C TYR A 107 29.64 1.08 6.90
N LEU A 108 28.77 1.96 6.43
CA LEU A 108 27.32 1.79 6.55
C LEU A 108 26.72 1.56 5.17
N ALA A 109 25.76 0.65 5.06
CA ALA A 109 25.06 0.37 3.82
C ALA A 109 23.65 0.97 3.80
N GLY A 110 23.15 1.30 2.59
CA GLY A 110 21.79 1.70 2.36
C GLY A 110 21.36 2.99 3.10
N ARG A 111 20.21 2.94 3.78
CA ARG A 111 19.61 4.12 4.45
C ARG A 111 20.49 4.70 5.59
N LEU A 112 21.29 3.88 6.26
CA LEU A 112 22.16 4.35 7.33
C LEU A 112 23.29 5.24 6.80
N ALA A 113 23.85 4.92 5.64
CA ALA A 113 24.83 5.76 4.98
C ALA A 113 24.23 7.14 4.62
N SER A 114 23.02 7.18 4.09
CA SER A 114 22.32 8.44 3.78
C SER A 114 22.04 9.27 5.03
N VAL A 115 21.56 8.65 6.11
CA VAL A 115 21.29 9.33 7.39
C VAL A 115 22.57 9.93 7.97
N SER A 116 23.69 9.18 7.98
CA SER A 116 24.97 9.68 8.46
C SER A 116 25.48 10.86 7.63
N PHE A 117 25.34 10.78 6.29
CA PHE A 117 25.72 11.86 5.39
C PHE A 117 24.90 13.14 5.63
N TYR A 118 23.55 13.04 5.66
CA TYR A 118 22.70 14.21 5.93
C TYR A 118 22.93 14.80 7.33
N THR A 119 23.15 13.97 8.34
CA THR A 119 23.48 14.42 9.68
C THR A 119 24.80 15.20 9.68
N ALA A 120 25.81 14.70 8.98
CA ALA A 120 27.10 15.37 8.84
C ALA A 120 26.97 16.72 8.09
N VAL A 121 26.18 16.77 7.01
CA VAL A 121 25.91 18.01 6.26
C VAL A 121 25.20 19.05 7.14
N ILE A 122 24.21 18.62 7.94
CA ILE A 122 23.48 19.53 8.84
C ILE A 122 24.40 20.08 9.93
N ILE A 123 25.21 19.22 10.58
CA ILE A 123 26.14 19.62 11.65
C ILE A 123 27.23 20.51 11.08
N GLY A 124 27.87 20.12 9.97
CA GLY A 124 28.91 20.88 9.30
C GLY A 124 28.42 22.23 8.79
N GLY A 125 27.22 22.23 8.16
CA GLY A 125 26.56 23.45 7.70
C GLY A 125 26.22 24.42 8.83
N ALA A 126 25.69 23.92 9.95
CA ALA A 126 25.42 24.72 11.13
C ALA A 126 26.69 25.32 11.72
N ALA A 127 27.79 24.54 11.78
CA ALA A 127 29.10 25.02 12.23
C ALA A 127 29.66 26.10 11.29
N MET A 128 29.57 25.91 9.96
CA MET A 128 29.98 26.91 8.97
C MET A 128 29.16 28.19 9.04
N LEU A 129 27.84 28.07 9.18
CA LEU A 129 26.93 29.23 9.35
C LEU A 129 27.25 30.01 10.63
N SER A 130 27.75 29.34 11.67
CA SER A 130 28.18 29.99 12.91
C SER A 130 29.42 30.86 12.77
N LEU A 131 30.24 30.62 11.72
CA LEU A 131 31.43 31.42 11.39
C LEU A 131 31.12 32.70 10.62
N LEU A 132 29.91 32.81 10.05
CA LEU A 132 29.51 34.03 9.33
C LEU A 132 29.42 35.21 10.34
N PRO A 133 29.97 36.40 10.02
CA PRO A 133 29.95 37.56 10.89
C PRO A 133 28.58 38.22 11.01
N PHE A 134 27.53 37.55 10.67
CA PHE A 134 26.18 38.03 10.91
C PHE A 134 25.87 37.89 12.37
N THR A 135 26.00 39.00 13.08
CA THR A 135 25.36 39.21 14.38
C THR A 135 23.84 39.11 14.17
N PHE A 136 23.29 37.91 14.26
CA PHE A 136 21.83 37.71 14.47
C PHE A 136 21.53 38.24 15.88
N ALA A 137 21.68 39.53 16.03
CA ALA A 137 21.94 40.22 17.30
C ALA A 137 20.74 40.33 18.21
N HIS A 138 19.54 39.92 17.78
CA HIS A 138 18.38 40.01 18.64
C HIS A 138 17.62 38.69 18.66
N HIS A 139 17.64 38.01 19.77
CA HIS A 139 16.79 36.87 20.10
C HIS A 139 15.33 37.14 19.72
N ARG A 140 14.86 38.39 19.88
CA ARG A 140 13.51 38.84 19.44
C ARG A 140 13.28 38.72 17.92
N VAL A 141 14.29 39.12 17.13
CA VAL A 141 14.21 39.04 15.66
C VAL A 141 14.21 37.59 15.21
N TRP A 142 15.07 36.74 15.79
CA TRP A 142 15.12 35.31 15.49
C TRP A 142 13.79 34.61 15.78
N ILE A 143 13.24 34.78 17.00
CA ILE A 143 11.95 34.19 17.38
C ILE A 143 10.81 34.77 16.51
N SER A 144 10.87 36.07 16.21
CA SER A 144 9.85 36.69 15.34
C SER A 144 9.92 36.12 13.94
N PHE A 145 11.11 35.97 13.35
CA PHE A 145 11.32 35.36 12.04
C PHE A 145 10.68 33.96 11.98
N TRP A 146 11.05 33.06 12.88
CA TRP A 146 10.51 31.71 12.89
C TRP A 146 9.01 31.65 13.25
N THR A 147 8.53 32.60 14.05
CA THR A 147 7.10 32.74 14.31
C THR A 147 6.34 33.05 13.01
N TRP A 148 6.83 34.01 12.20
CA TRP A 148 6.21 34.37 10.93
C TRP A 148 6.40 33.28 9.86
N THR A 149 7.52 32.57 9.85
CA THR A 149 7.69 31.37 9.01
C THR A 149 6.60 30.35 9.30
N ASN A 150 6.31 30.05 10.58
CA ASN A 150 5.21 29.17 10.94
C ASN A 150 3.85 29.69 10.54
N PHE A 151 3.62 31.02 10.49
CA PHE A 151 2.41 31.59 9.94
C PHE A 151 2.25 31.29 8.45
N VAL A 152 3.31 31.46 7.68
CA VAL A 152 3.31 31.15 6.24
C VAL A 152 3.02 29.66 6.03
N LEU A 153 3.66 28.77 6.80
CA LEU A 153 3.42 27.32 6.71
C LEU A 153 1.98 26.96 7.10
N LEU A 154 1.41 27.60 8.13
CA LEU A 154 0.02 27.39 8.50
C LEU A 154 -0.95 27.88 7.42
N SER A 155 -0.63 29.00 6.77
CA SER A 155 -1.43 29.51 5.62
C SER A 155 -1.35 28.56 4.44
N LEU A 156 -0.19 27.95 4.18
CA LEU A 156 -0.03 26.90 3.18
C LEU A 156 -0.84 25.64 3.54
N PHE A 157 -0.81 25.20 4.79
CA PHE A 157 -1.65 24.08 5.23
C PHE A 157 -3.14 24.39 5.04
N LEU A 158 -3.58 25.58 5.38
CA LEU A 158 -4.97 26.00 5.17
C LEU A 158 -5.35 25.93 3.67
N PHE A 159 -4.45 26.34 2.78
CA PHE A 159 -4.64 26.20 1.33
C PHE A 159 -4.76 24.72 0.92
N LEU A 160 -3.83 23.88 1.36
CA LEU A 160 -3.82 22.46 1.01
C LEU A 160 -5.07 21.72 1.56
N LEU A 161 -5.51 22.07 2.78
CA LEU A 161 -6.74 21.52 3.36
C LEU A 161 -7.98 21.97 2.59
N ALA A 162 -8.07 23.25 2.21
CA ALA A 162 -9.18 23.76 1.42
C ALA A 162 -9.23 23.12 0.02
N ALA A 163 -8.07 23.01 -0.64
CA ALA A 163 -7.97 22.37 -1.94
C ALA A 163 -8.36 20.89 -1.88
N ASP A 164 -7.93 20.17 -0.83
CA ASP A 164 -8.27 18.77 -0.62
C ASP A 164 -9.77 18.56 -0.33
N ILE A 165 -10.41 19.47 0.42
CA ILE A 165 -11.88 19.44 0.64
C ILE A 165 -12.62 19.59 -0.69
N VAL A 166 -12.19 20.52 -1.56
CA VAL A 166 -12.77 20.68 -2.90
C VAL A 166 -12.54 19.43 -3.74
N TYR A 167 -11.31 18.91 -3.76
CA TYR A 167 -10.94 17.70 -4.49
C TYR A 167 -11.75 16.47 -4.04
N PHE A 168 -12.01 16.34 -2.73
CA PHE A 168 -12.82 15.27 -2.17
C PHE A 168 -14.22 15.22 -2.78
N GLY A 169 -14.80 16.35 -3.13
CA GLY A 169 -16.10 16.41 -3.79
C GLY A 169 -16.15 15.74 -5.17
N PHE A 170 -15.00 15.65 -5.86
CA PHE A 170 -14.92 15.01 -7.19
C PHE A 170 -14.59 13.53 -7.12
N VAL A 171 -13.64 13.18 -6.25
CA VAL A 171 -13.02 11.84 -6.25
C VAL A 171 -13.48 11.03 -5.04
N HIS A 172 -14.13 11.68 -4.05
CA HIS A 172 -14.59 11.08 -2.79
C HIS A 172 -13.47 10.36 -2.01
N ARG A 173 -12.26 10.84 -2.14
CA ARG A 173 -11.07 10.47 -1.35
C ARG A 173 -10.10 11.64 -1.30
N HIS A 174 -9.11 11.57 -0.41
CA HIS A 174 -8.03 12.56 -0.37
C HIS A 174 -7.12 12.46 -1.59
N VAL A 175 -6.39 13.55 -1.87
CA VAL A 175 -5.44 13.64 -2.97
C VAL A 175 -4.42 12.49 -2.89
N GLY A 176 -4.23 11.81 -3.99
CA GLY A 176 -3.33 10.68 -4.15
C GLY A 176 -2.17 10.95 -5.14
N PRO A 177 -1.67 9.89 -5.82
CA PRO A 177 -0.56 9.98 -6.77
C PRO A 177 -0.79 10.95 -7.93
N GLU A 178 -2.04 11.23 -8.26
CA GLU A 178 -2.43 12.18 -9.31
C GLU A 178 -1.89 13.60 -9.11
N ILE A 179 -1.48 13.96 -7.89
CA ILE A 179 -0.83 15.25 -7.63
C ILE A 179 0.43 15.47 -8.48
N THR A 180 1.12 14.37 -8.85
CA THR A 180 2.31 14.48 -9.70
C THR A 180 1.99 14.80 -11.16
N ALA A 181 0.78 14.50 -11.61
CA ALA A 181 0.29 14.85 -12.94
C ALA A 181 -0.15 16.32 -13.06
N LEU A 182 -0.46 16.97 -11.94
CA LEU A 182 -0.98 18.35 -11.91
C LEU A 182 0.01 19.38 -12.47
N GLY A 183 1.32 19.09 -12.44
CA GLY A 183 2.35 19.98 -12.98
C GLY A 183 2.25 20.25 -14.49
N GLY A 184 1.54 19.39 -15.25
CA GLY A 184 1.31 19.54 -16.70
C GLY A 184 0.10 20.39 -17.08
N ASP A 185 -0.87 20.56 -16.16
CA ASP A 185 -2.18 21.14 -16.44
C ASP A 185 -2.51 22.36 -15.56
N VAL A 186 -1.48 23.10 -15.11
CA VAL A 186 -1.63 24.27 -14.20
C VAL A 186 -2.59 25.30 -14.77
N GLY A 187 -2.58 25.53 -16.09
CA GLY A 187 -3.50 26.46 -16.76
C GLY A 187 -4.97 26.08 -16.55
N LEU A 188 -5.31 24.84 -16.86
CA LEU A 188 -6.67 24.30 -16.67
C LEU A 188 -7.12 24.36 -15.20
N MET A 189 -6.20 24.07 -14.27
CA MET A 189 -6.49 24.16 -12.84
C MET A 189 -6.77 25.59 -12.39
N LEU A 190 -6.04 26.57 -12.90
CA LEU A 190 -6.29 27.98 -12.63
C LEU A 190 -7.63 28.42 -13.21
N ASP A 191 -7.96 28.02 -14.43
CA ASP A 191 -9.25 28.33 -15.06
C ASP A 191 -10.42 27.75 -14.25
N MET A 192 -10.31 26.49 -13.79
CA MET A 192 -11.30 25.89 -12.89
C MET A 192 -11.37 26.62 -11.54
N ALA A 193 -10.23 26.94 -10.93
CA ALA A 193 -10.17 27.58 -9.63
C ALA A 193 -10.82 28.98 -9.66
N PHE A 194 -10.56 29.77 -10.71
CA PHE A 194 -11.12 31.13 -10.87
C PHE A 194 -12.49 31.12 -11.52
N GLY A 195 -12.88 30.10 -12.27
CA GLY A 195 -14.22 29.94 -12.83
C GLY A 195 -15.21 29.38 -11.81
N ASP A 196 -15.02 28.10 -11.47
CA ASP A 196 -16.03 27.35 -10.72
C ASP A 196 -15.87 27.47 -9.20
N TYR A 197 -14.63 27.74 -8.69
CA TYR A 197 -14.29 27.72 -7.26
C TYR A 197 -13.88 29.09 -6.68
N THR A 198 -14.22 30.19 -7.32
CA THR A 198 -13.93 31.53 -6.82
C THR A 198 -14.40 31.74 -5.37
N TRP A 199 -15.53 31.15 -4.99
CA TRP A 199 -16.04 31.18 -3.62
C TRP A 199 -15.08 30.56 -2.61
N ALA A 200 -14.42 29.43 -2.97
CA ALA A 200 -13.46 28.77 -2.11
C ALA A 200 -12.18 29.61 -1.93
N ILE A 201 -11.73 30.26 -3.01
CA ILE A 201 -10.61 31.22 -2.95
C ILE A 201 -10.94 32.39 -2.02
N VAL A 202 -12.13 32.96 -2.13
CA VAL A 202 -12.59 34.09 -1.27
C VAL A 202 -12.62 33.64 0.20
N LEU A 203 -13.17 32.45 0.50
CA LEU A 203 -13.19 31.89 1.86
C LEU A 203 -11.79 31.64 2.39
N TYR A 204 -10.89 31.09 1.59
CA TYR A 204 -9.51 30.89 1.96
C TYR A 204 -8.80 32.19 2.30
N LEU A 205 -8.95 33.25 1.45
CA LEU A 205 -8.36 34.56 1.69
C LEU A 205 -8.94 35.21 2.95
N ALA A 206 -10.25 35.15 3.16
CA ALA A 206 -10.91 35.65 4.37
C ALA A 206 -10.40 34.93 5.63
N ALA A 207 -10.21 33.59 5.56
CA ALA A 207 -9.65 32.80 6.64
C ALA A 207 -8.19 33.18 6.92
N CYS A 208 -7.36 33.41 5.88
CA CYS A 208 -5.99 33.90 6.04
C CYS A 208 -5.94 35.29 6.71
N VAL A 209 -6.84 36.19 6.34
CA VAL A 209 -6.93 37.51 6.98
C VAL A 209 -7.33 37.37 8.45
N GLY A 210 -8.36 36.58 8.75
CA GLY A 210 -8.75 36.28 10.13
C GLY A 210 -7.63 35.67 10.95
N LEU A 211 -6.93 34.68 10.36
CA LEU A 211 -5.77 34.03 10.96
C LEU A 211 -4.62 35.01 11.19
N PHE A 212 -4.38 35.96 10.27
CA PHE A 212 -3.37 36.99 10.44
C PHE A 212 -3.64 37.91 11.65
N PHE A 213 -4.87 38.35 11.84
CA PHE A 213 -5.22 39.19 12.99
C PHE A 213 -5.14 38.38 14.31
N LEU A 214 -5.61 37.13 14.30
CA LEU A 214 -5.48 36.23 15.44
C LEU A 214 -3.99 35.99 15.79
N TRP A 215 -3.18 35.68 14.77
CA TRP A 215 -1.74 35.46 14.90
C TRP A 215 -1.04 36.67 15.49
N ARG A 216 -1.31 37.86 14.94
CA ARG A 216 -0.77 39.13 15.42
C ARG A 216 -1.18 39.37 16.88
N ARG A 217 -2.43 39.08 17.25
CA ARG A 217 -2.90 39.21 18.65
C ARG A 217 -2.19 38.25 19.60
N LEU A 218 -2.02 37.01 19.22
CA LEU A 218 -1.42 35.97 20.07
C LEU A 218 0.10 36.13 20.22
N PHE A 219 0.78 36.55 19.16
CA PHE A 219 2.25 36.51 19.06
C PHE A 219 2.90 37.90 18.93
N ARG A 220 2.20 38.98 19.25
CA ARG A 220 2.64 40.37 19.09
C ARG A 220 3.95 40.73 19.79
N HIS A 221 4.27 40.10 20.92
CA HIS A 221 5.46 40.41 21.71
C HIS A 221 6.30 39.15 21.91
N ALA A 222 7.56 39.21 21.48
CA ALA A 222 8.57 38.22 21.80
C ALA A 222 9.44 38.78 22.93
N ASP A 223 9.59 38.04 24.03
CA ASP A 223 10.52 38.43 25.07
C ASP A 223 11.95 38.00 24.72
N GLY A 224 12.88 38.89 24.97
CA GLY A 224 14.29 38.63 24.83
C GLY A 224 14.93 38.04 26.09
N GLU A 225 14.15 37.55 27.07
CA GLU A 225 14.73 36.96 28.28
C GLU A 225 15.38 35.63 27.96
N VAL A 226 16.70 35.60 28.15
CA VAL A 226 17.52 34.41 28.05
C VAL A 226 17.44 33.68 29.41
N GLY A 227 16.59 32.67 29.52
CA GLY A 227 16.52 31.80 30.69
C GLY A 227 17.79 30.96 30.87
N ARG A 228 17.88 30.23 32.00
CA ARG A 228 19.03 29.34 32.28
C ARG A 228 19.27 28.36 31.11
N PHE A 229 20.56 28.15 30.78
CA PHE A 229 21.00 27.37 29.63
C PHE A 229 20.50 25.90 29.66
N MET A 230 20.79 25.21 30.77
CA MET A 230 20.48 23.78 30.92
C MET A 230 18.96 23.42 30.74
N PRO A 231 18.01 24.15 31.37
CA PRO A 231 16.61 23.92 31.11
C PRO A 231 16.20 24.11 29.63
N ARG A 232 16.85 25.00 28.90
CA ARG A 232 16.60 25.23 27.47
C ARG A 232 17.12 24.09 26.63
N VAL A 233 18.28 23.53 26.95
CA VAL A 233 18.81 22.32 26.32
C VAL A 233 17.85 21.13 26.54
N ALA A 234 17.41 20.95 27.80
CA ALA A 234 16.46 19.88 28.14
C ALA A 234 15.15 20.01 27.37
N ILE A 235 14.61 21.23 27.23
CA ILE A 235 13.38 21.48 26.43
C ILE A 235 13.63 21.19 24.94
N LEU A 236 14.77 21.58 24.39
CA LEU A 236 15.13 21.29 23.00
C LEU A 236 15.25 19.79 22.75
N LEU A 237 15.95 19.05 23.62
CA LEU A 237 16.09 17.60 23.52
C LEU A 237 14.73 16.89 23.65
N GLY A 238 13.91 17.33 24.61
CA GLY A 238 12.53 16.81 24.75
C GLY A 238 11.69 17.10 23.51
N ALA A 239 11.82 18.28 22.90
CA ALA A 239 11.14 18.62 21.68
C ALA A 239 11.62 17.79 20.47
N LEU A 240 12.93 17.53 20.36
CA LEU A 240 13.50 16.65 19.32
C LEU A 240 12.92 15.24 19.42
N VAL A 241 12.90 14.66 20.62
CA VAL A 241 12.30 13.34 20.85
C VAL A 241 10.81 13.37 20.55
N GLY A 242 10.08 14.38 21.03
CA GLY A 242 8.65 14.54 20.78
C GLY A 242 8.33 14.65 19.28
N ILE A 243 9.09 15.44 18.53
CA ILE A 243 8.95 15.57 17.08
C ILE A 243 9.22 14.22 16.40
N ALA A 244 10.30 13.52 16.76
CA ALA A 244 10.63 12.22 16.18
C ALA A 244 9.49 11.20 16.40
N VAL A 245 8.91 11.14 17.60
CA VAL A 245 7.77 10.28 17.93
C VAL A 245 6.52 10.68 17.15
N LEU A 246 6.21 11.97 17.07
CA LEU A 246 5.02 12.46 16.36
C LEU A 246 5.13 12.28 14.84
N VAL A 247 6.30 12.56 14.23
CA VAL A 247 6.54 12.29 12.80
C VAL A 247 6.36 10.81 12.50
N ARG A 248 6.87 9.95 13.38
CA ARG A 248 6.71 8.50 13.25
C ARG A 248 5.24 8.04 13.45
N GLY A 249 4.40 8.83 14.11
CA GLY A 249 3.03 8.48 14.46
C GLY A 249 2.91 7.63 15.74
N GLY A 250 3.96 7.61 16.58
CA GLY A 250 3.97 6.86 17.84
C GLY A 250 5.23 6.01 18.03
N LEU A 251 5.16 5.08 19.00
CA LEU A 251 6.24 4.16 19.36
C LEU A 251 6.10 2.78 18.71
N GLY A 252 5.17 2.61 17.77
CA GLY A 252 4.94 1.36 17.05
C GLY A 252 6.13 0.88 16.22
N ASN A 253 6.09 -0.35 15.71
CA ASN A 253 7.20 -0.95 14.95
C ASN A 253 7.43 -0.30 13.58
N LYS A 254 6.43 0.37 13.00
CA LYS A 254 6.51 1.03 11.69
C LYS A 254 6.09 2.50 11.78
N PRO A 255 6.59 3.36 10.87
CA PRO A 255 6.07 4.72 10.70
C PRO A 255 4.61 4.69 10.25
N LEU A 256 3.86 5.73 10.66
CA LEU A 256 2.49 5.97 10.25
C LEU A 256 2.39 6.11 8.73
N ASP A 257 1.43 5.40 8.12
CA ASP A 257 1.13 5.50 6.69
C ASP A 257 -0.38 5.63 6.44
N VAL A 258 -0.77 5.89 5.18
CA VAL A 258 -2.18 6.10 4.78
C VAL A 258 -3.06 4.92 5.19
N VAL A 259 -2.56 3.71 5.03
CA VAL A 259 -3.29 2.47 5.40
C VAL A 259 -3.66 2.39 6.87
N ASP A 260 -2.90 3.04 7.76
CA ASP A 260 -3.22 3.07 9.21
C ASP A 260 -4.53 3.78 9.53
N ALA A 261 -5.08 4.56 8.60
CA ALA A 261 -6.42 5.12 8.73
C ALA A 261 -7.51 4.03 8.59
N PHE A 262 -7.24 2.96 7.83
CA PHE A 262 -8.21 1.92 7.47
C PHE A 262 -8.34 0.82 8.55
N VAL A 263 -8.73 1.19 9.75
CA VAL A 263 -8.91 0.28 10.91
C VAL A 263 -10.36 -0.17 11.00
N GLY A 264 -10.85 -0.81 9.98
CA GLY A 264 -12.22 -1.32 9.94
C GLY A 264 -12.70 -1.45 8.50
N SER A 265 -13.83 -2.14 8.31
CA SER A 265 -14.39 -2.43 6.99
C SER A 265 -15.09 -1.22 6.33
N ARG A 266 -15.09 -0.03 6.94
CA ARG A 266 -15.76 1.17 6.40
C ARG A 266 -14.76 2.22 5.94
N PRO A 267 -14.53 2.38 4.62
CA PRO A 267 -13.61 3.38 4.08
C PRO A 267 -13.93 4.82 4.53
N ALA A 268 -15.20 5.13 4.77
CA ALA A 268 -15.63 6.44 5.25
C ALA A 268 -14.93 6.86 6.56
N ALA A 269 -14.76 5.94 7.52
CA ALA A 269 -14.03 6.23 8.76
C ALA A 269 -12.55 6.53 8.51
N ALA A 270 -11.94 5.88 7.53
CA ALA A 270 -10.56 6.12 7.14
C ALA A 270 -10.40 7.49 6.49
N TYR A 271 -11.26 7.85 5.56
CA TYR A 271 -11.25 9.19 4.94
C TYR A 271 -11.45 10.28 5.99
N LEU A 272 -12.33 10.07 6.97
CA LEU A 272 -12.52 11.04 8.06
C LEU A 272 -11.31 11.11 9.00
N SER A 273 -10.51 10.06 9.11
CA SER A 273 -9.28 10.05 9.92
C SER A 273 -8.09 10.71 9.20
N LEU A 274 -7.99 10.57 7.89
CA LEU A 274 -6.93 11.17 7.09
C LEU A 274 -7.10 12.69 6.96
N ASN A 275 -6.08 13.32 6.44
CA ASN A 275 -6.11 14.69 5.96
C ASN A 275 -5.32 14.80 4.64
N GLY A 276 -5.69 15.74 3.78
CA GLY A 276 -5.07 15.95 2.47
C GLY A 276 -3.56 16.16 2.51
N PRO A 277 -3.02 17.06 3.34
CA PRO A 277 -1.57 17.27 3.44
C PRO A 277 -0.78 16.00 3.77
N PHE A 278 -1.28 15.13 4.65
CA PHE A 278 -0.62 13.86 4.96
C PHE A 278 -0.68 12.90 3.76
N ALA A 279 -1.86 12.67 3.18
CA ALA A 279 -2.06 11.83 2.00
C ALA A 279 -1.18 12.30 0.83
N MET A 280 -1.18 13.61 0.57
CA MET A 280 -0.35 14.27 -0.44
C MET A 280 1.15 14.05 -0.20
N SER A 281 1.63 14.18 1.04
CA SER A 281 3.03 13.97 1.38
C SER A 281 3.50 12.54 1.06
N ARG A 282 2.63 11.55 1.31
CA ARG A 282 2.90 10.13 0.98
C ARG A 282 2.84 9.88 -0.52
N ALA A 283 1.87 10.47 -1.20
CA ALA A 283 1.75 10.38 -2.64
C ALA A 283 2.99 10.94 -3.36
N LEU A 284 3.49 12.12 -2.96
CA LEU A 284 4.68 12.75 -3.56
C LEU A 284 5.96 11.91 -3.40
N VAL A 285 6.10 11.16 -2.31
CA VAL A 285 7.26 10.27 -2.08
C VAL A 285 7.20 9.03 -2.98
N ASN A 286 5.98 8.53 -3.27
CA ASN A 286 5.77 7.22 -3.88
C ASN A 286 5.33 7.28 -5.34
N ALA A 287 4.86 8.42 -5.83
CA ALA A 287 4.29 8.54 -7.16
C ALA A 287 5.28 9.09 -8.18
N ARG A 288 5.23 8.50 -9.37
CA ARG A 288 5.82 9.05 -10.59
C ARG A 288 4.69 9.49 -11.50
N SER A 289 4.80 10.67 -12.10
CA SER A 289 3.86 11.11 -13.13
C SER A 289 4.06 10.27 -14.39
N ILE A 290 3.08 9.43 -14.70
CA ILE A 290 3.04 8.64 -15.93
C ILE A 290 1.80 9.07 -16.73
N LYS A 291 2.02 9.46 -17.97
CA LYS A 291 0.93 9.79 -18.89
C LYS A 291 0.47 8.51 -19.59
N ALA A 292 -0.75 8.05 -19.27
CA ALA A 292 -1.37 6.86 -19.84
C ALA A 292 -2.44 7.29 -20.87
N ASP A 293 -2.02 7.69 -22.06
CA ASP A 293 -2.87 8.22 -23.13
C ASP A 293 -2.49 7.58 -24.47
N PHE A 294 -2.73 6.25 -24.58
CA PHE A 294 -2.39 5.46 -25.76
C PHE A 294 -3.53 5.37 -26.76
N PHE A 295 -4.78 5.43 -26.26
CA PHE A 295 -6.02 5.28 -27.03
C PHE A 295 -7.03 6.32 -26.60
N THR A 296 -8.06 6.55 -27.43
CA THR A 296 -9.27 7.23 -26.96
C THR A 296 -9.90 6.42 -25.79
N TRP A 297 -10.58 7.08 -24.86
CA TRP A 297 -11.15 6.39 -23.70
C TRP A 297 -12.08 5.22 -24.09
N ASP A 298 -12.99 5.47 -25.05
CA ASP A 298 -13.95 4.45 -25.49
C ASP A 298 -13.25 3.26 -26.16
N GLU A 299 -12.19 3.50 -26.89
CA GLU A 299 -11.39 2.44 -27.53
C GLU A 299 -10.64 1.62 -26.46
N ALA A 300 -9.98 2.28 -25.51
CA ALA A 300 -9.31 1.61 -24.39
C ALA A 300 -10.28 0.73 -23.59
N VAL A 301 -11.46 1.25 -23.27
CA VAL A 301 -12.52 0.51 -22.58
C VAL A 301 -12.97 -0.68 -23.41
N ARG A 302 -13.28 -0.52 -24.69
CA ARG A 302 -13.70 -1.61 -25.59
C ARG A 302 -12.65 -2.73 -25.68
N LEU A 303 -11.38 -2.36 -25.87
CA LEU A 303 -10.26 -3.30 -25.93
C LEU A 303 -10.05 -4.05 -24.61
N THR A 304 -10.25 -3.38 -23.48
CA THR A 304 -10.13 -3.99 -22.16
C THR A 304 -11.30 -4.92 -21.87
N GLN A 305 -12.54 -4.48 -22.12
CA GLN A 305 -13.73 -5.26 -21.87
C GLN A 305 -13.78 -6.55 -22.70
N ALA A 306 -13.25 -6.53 -23.92
CA ALA A 306 -13.13 -7.71 -24.77
C ALA A 306 -12.30 -8.86 -24.15
N GLN A 307 -11.49 -8.55 -23.13
CA GLN A 307 -10.61 -9.50 -22.44
C GLN A 307 -11.19 -10.04 -21.12
N LEU A 308 -12.33 -9.54 -20.65
CA LEU A 308 -12.76 -9.76 -19.27
C LEU A 308 -14.02 -10.63 -19.10
N LEU A 309 -14.97 -10.57 -20.03
CA LEU A 309 -16.25 -11.27 -19.86
C LEU A 309 -16.11 -12.79 -19.96
N ALA A 310 -16.51 -13.46 -18.89
CA ALA A 310 -16.77 -14.90 -18.88
C ALA A 310 -18.23 -15.21 -19.24
N PRO A 311 -18.56 -16.46 -19.61
CA PRO A 311 -19.96 -16.90 -19.88
C PRO A 311 -20.87 -16.59 -18.70
N GLY A 312 -22.02 -16.01 -18.99
CA GLY A 312 -23.03 -15.64 -17.98
C GLY A 312 -22.72 -14.34 -17.21
N GLU A 313 -21.67 -13.63 -17.56
CA GLU A 313 -21.37 -12.29 -17.02
C GLU A 313 -21.87 -11.18 -17.94
N LYS A 314 -22.18 -10.03 -17.37
CA LYS A 314 -22.51 -8.80 -18.09
C LYS A 314 -21.89 -7.59 -17.40
N PHE A 315 -21.45 -6.59 -18.18
CA PHE A 315 -21.05 -5.30 -17.66
C PHE A 315 -22.26 -4.50 -17.18
N LEU A 316 -22.07 -3.76 -16.07
CA LEU A 316 -23.13 -3.00 -15.41
C LEU A 316 -22.86 -1.49 -15.40
N GLY A 317 -21.60 -1.07 -15.57
CA GLY A 317 -21.15 0.28 -15.26
C GLY A 317 -20.88 1.21 -16.46
N GLY A 318 -21.17 0.77 -17.69
CA GLY A 318 -20.90 1.56 -18.89
C GLY A 318 -19.43 1.97 -19.01
N THR A 319 -19.16 3.20 -19.51
CA THR A 319 -17.82 3.76 -19.62
C THR A 319 -17.34 4.44 -18.33
N GLU A 320 -18.22 4.68 -17.37
CA GLU A 320 -17.88 5.27 -16.08
C GLU A 320 -17.24 4.25 -15.12
N TYR A 321 -17.76 3.01 -15.11
CA TYR A 321 -17.23 1.89 -14.32
C TYR A 321 -17.05 0.67 -15.23
N PRO A 322 -16.13 0.73 -16.20
CA PRO A 322 -16.03 -0.25 -17.28
C PRO A 322 -15.61 -1.64 -16.83
N LEU A 323 -15.05 -1.80 -15.64
CA LEU A 323 -14.68 -3.11 -15.07
C LEU A 323 -15.83 -3.74 -14.27
N LEU A 324 -16.87 -2.96 -13.93
CA LEU A 324 -17.98 -3.42 -13.11
C LEU A 324 -18.83 -4.42 -13.88
N ARG A 325 -18.89 -5.65 -13.39
CA ARG A 325 -19.67 -6.74 -13.96
C ARG A 325 -20.22 -7.68 -12.90
N ALA A 326 -21.24 -8.44 -13.26
CA ALA A 326 -21.81 -9.47 -12.41
C ALA A 326 -22.29 -10.66 -13.22
N ARG A 327 -22.45 -11.79 -12.57
CA ARG A 327 -23.08 -12.98 -13.14
C ARG A 327 -24.60 -12.84 -13.10
N ALA A 328 -25.27 -13.26 -14.19
CA ALA A 328 -26.71 -13.20 -14.28
C ALA A 328 -27.37 -14.24 -13.34
N GLU A 329 -26.76 -15.43 -13.25
CA GLU A 329 -27.25 -16.53 -12.44
C GLU A 329 -26.27 -16.83 -11.29
N GLY A 330 -26.82 -17.09 -10.12
CA GLY A 330 -26.10 -17.56 -8.94
C GLY A 330 -26.39 -19.01 -8.64
N SER A 331 -25.66 -19.59 -7.69
CA SER A 331 -25.91 -20.93 -7.17
C SER A 331 -26.58 -20.86 -5.81
N THR A 332 -27.52 -21.78 -5.56
CA THR A 332 -28.07 -22.01 -4.21
C THR A 332 -27.08 -22.73 -3.32
N ARG A 333 -26.11 -23.45 -3.93
CA ARG A 333 -25.03 -24.11 -3.20
C ARG A 333 -24.00 -23.07 -2.81
N LYS A 334 -23.66 -22.99 -1.52
CA LYS A 334 -22.69 -22.07 -0.96
C LYS A 334 -21.48 -22.84 -0.41
N PRO A 335 -20.53 -23.28 -1.25
CA PRO A 335 -19.31 -23.92 -0.76
C PRO A 335 -18.50 -22.91 0.04
N ASN A 336 -17.73 -23.36 1.05
CA ASN A 336 -16.71 -22.54 1.64
C ASN A 336 -15.64 -22.16 0.62
N VAL A 337 -14.88 -21.12 0.87
CA VAL A 337 -13.77 -20.70 0.02
C VAL A 337 -12.54 -20.51 0.89
N VAL A 338 -11.40 -21.07 0.47
CA VAL A 338 -10.09 -20.88 1.11
C VAL A 338 -9.11 -20.46 0.02
N VAL A 339 -8.59 -19.25 0.11
CA VAL A 339 -7.51 -18.74 -0.73
C VAL A 339 -6.22 -18.79 0.09
N MET A 340 -5.24 -19.56 -0.39
CA MET A 340 -3.91 -19.66 0.21
C MET A 340 -2.92 -18.88 -0.64
N MET A 341 -2.35 -17.84 -0.07
CA MET A 341 -1.24 -17.08 -0.61
C MET A 341 0.03 -17.60 0.02
N LEU A 342 0.77 -18.42 -0.75
CA LEU A 342 1.98 -19.08 -0.31
C LEU A 342 3.18 -18.16 -0.54
N GLU A 343 3.93 -17.84 0.51
CA GLU A 343 5.06 -16.91 0.48
C GLU A 343 6.17 -17.42 -0.45
N SER A 344 6.48 -16.66 -1.50
CA SER A 344 7.61 -16.88 -2.42
C SER A 344 7.67 -18.27 -3.09
N TRP A 345 6.52 -18.96 -3.26
CA TRP A 345 6.48 -20.22 -4.03
C TRP A 345 6.53 -19.93 -5.52
N ASP A 346 7.47 -20.51 -6.21
CA ASP A 346 7.59 -20.38 -7.67
C ASP A 346 7.50 -21.73 -8.38
N ALA A 347 7.29 -21.68 -9.68
CA ALA A 347 7.15 -22.86 -10.51
C ALA A 347 8.46 -23.64 -10.63
N ILE A 348 9.62 -22.94 -10.65
CA ILE A 348 10.91 -23.60 -10.88
C ILE A 348 11.40 -24.43 -9.67
N HIS A 349 10.85 -24.21 -8.47
CA HIS A 349 11.15 -24.99 -7.28
C HIS A 349 10.00 -25.92 -6.86
N ASN A 350 8.86 -25.87 -7.59
CA ASN A 350 7.74 -26.79 -7.42
C ASN A 350 8.00 -28.07 -8.22
N ASP A 351 8.01 -29.22 -7.57
CA ASP A 351 8.42 -30.49 -8.18
C ASP A 351 7.52 -30.91 -9.36
N MET A 352 6.19 -30.72 -9.25
CA MET A 352 5.26 -31.05 -10.32
C MET A 352 5.46 -30.17 -11.55
N LEU A 353 5.62 -28.85 -11.33
CA LEU A 353 5.82 -27.88 -12.41
C LEU A 353 7.22 -28.04 -13.03
N ARG A 354 8.23 -28.38 -12.24
CA ARG A 354 9.56 -28.73 -12.78
C ARG A 354 9.49 -29.89 -13.75
N ARG A 355 8.77 -30.94 -13.39
CA ARG A 355 8.58 -32.10 -14.30
C ARG A 355 7.83 -31.71 -15.56
N ASP A 356 6.81 -30.83 -15.47
CA ASP A 356 6.11 -30.30 -16.62
C ASP A 356 7.05 -29.51 -17.56
N MET A 357 7.99 -28.77 -17.00
CA MET A 357 9.06 -28.06 -17.73
C MET A 357 10.21 -28.98 -18.21
N GLY A 358 10.15 -30.29 -17.99
CA GLY A 358 11.22 -31.24 -18.34
C GLY A 358 12.46 -31.15 -17.46
N LEU A 359 12.37 -30.58 -16.26
CA LEU A 359 13.44 -30.43 -15.30
C LEU A 359 13.39 -31.52 -14.23
N GLN A 360 14.56 -31.84 -13.65
CA GLN A 360 14.64 -32.78 -12.52
C GLN A 360 14.01 -32.15 -11.27
N ALA A 361 13.15 -32.90 -10.56
CA ALA A 361 12.56 -32.49 -9.29
C ALA A 361 13.61 -32.32 -8.20
N TYR A 362 13.33 -31.40 -7.25
CA TYR A 362 14.09 -31.27 -6.00
C TYR A 362 13.54 -32.20 -4.90
N ASP A 363 12.39 -32.81 -5.12
CA ASP A 363 11.63 -33.61 -4.15
C ASP A 363 11.30 -32.85 -2.85
N VAL A 364 11.02 -31.55 -2.94
CA VAL A 364 10.71 -30.68 -1.81
C VAL A 364 9.22 -30.33 -1.70
N THR A 365 8.39 -30.69 -2.71
CA THR A 365 6.95 -30.41 -2.69
C THR A 365 6.08 -31.67 -2.92
N PRO A 366 6.34 -32.80 -2.21
CA PRO A 366 5.59 -34.03 -2.43
C PRO A 366 4.11 -33.96 -2.05
N ASN A 367 3.74 -33.11 -1.09
CA ASN A 367 2.33 -32.92 -0.70
C ASN A 367 1.58 -32.10 -1.74
N PHE A 368 2.17 -31.04 -2.27
CA PHE A 368 1.59 -30.27 -3.38
C PHE A 368 1.38 -31.17 -4.62
N ASP A 369 2.35 -32.04 -4.91
CA ASP A 369 2.23 -33.04 -5.98
C ASP A 369 1.04 -34.01 -5.79
N ALA A 370 0.85 -34.45 -4.55
CA ALA A 370 -0.28 -35.30 -4.20
C ALA A 370 -1.63 -34.58 -4.30
N LEU A 371 -1.65 -33.31 -3.92
CA LEU A 371 -2.83 -32.43 -4.00
C LEU A 371 -3.16 -32.06 -5.46
N SER A 372 -2.16 -31.85 -6.32
CA SER A 372 -2.35 -31.50 -7.72
C SER A 372 -3.11 -32.59 -8.51
N ARG A 373 -3.06 -33.83 -8.05
CA ARG A 373 -3.85 -34.94 -8.61
C ARG A 373 -5.32 -34.94 -8.17
N GLN A 374 -5.68 -34.10 -7.20
CA GLN A 374 -7.04 -33.97 -6.65
C GLN A 374 -7.77 -32.73 -7.14
N GLY A 375 -7.10 -31.85 -7.90
CA GLY A 375 -7.62 -30.61 -8.40
C GLY A 375 -7.19 -30.29 -9.82
N LEU A 376 -7.53 -29.09 -10.30
CA LEU A 376 -7.09 -28.57 -11.58
C LEU A 376 -5.81 -27.75 -11.38
N LEU A 377 -4.69 -28.25 -11.89
CA LEU A 377 -3.40 -27.59 -11.87
C LEU A 377 -3.22 -26.73 -13.12
N PHE A 378 -2.89 -25.46 -12.94
CA PHE A 378 -2.53 -24.54 -14.02
C PHE A 378 -0.98 -24.48 -14.12
N THR A 379 -0.42 -24.89 -15.26
CA THR A 379 1.02 -24.89 -15.48
C THR A 379 1.56 -23.56 -16.04
N HIS A 380 0.68 -22.63 -16.45
CA HIS A 380 1.03 -21.30 -16.92
C HIS A 380 0.28 -20.22 -16.13
N PHE A 381 0.65 -20.10 -14.86
CA PHE A 381 0.06 -19.09 -13.98
C PHE A 381 1.13 -18.13 -13.43
N TYR A 382 0.81 -16.84 -13.37
CA TYR A 382 1.80 -15.80 -13.15
C TYR A 382 1.37 -14.82 -12.05
N ALA A 383 2.32 -14.45 -11.20
CA ALA A 383 2.15 -13.34 -10.26
C ALA A 383 2.04 -12.02 -11.03
N ASN A 384 1.15 -11.13 -10.57
CA ASN A 384 0.96 -9.84 -11.22
C ASN A 384 1.97 -8.77 -10.77
N GLY A 385 2.89 -9.08 -9.86
CA GLY A 385 3.95 -8.20 -9.38
C GLY A 385 5.09 -8.96 -8.73
N GLU A 386 6.06 -8.23 -8.16
CA GLU A 386 7.32 -8.76 -7.64
C GLU A 386 7.35 -8.94 -6.12
N ARG A 387 6.35 -8.42 -5.40
CA ARG A 387 6.35 -8.37 -3.93
C ARG A 387 5.04 -8.90 -3.36
N SER A 388 5.08 -9.35 -2.11
CA SER A 388 3.91 -9.88 -1.41
C SER A 388 2.72 -8.91 -1.41
N MET A 389 2.97 -7.60 -1.32
CA MET A 389 1.91 -6.60 -1.37
C MET A 389 1.26 -6.48 -2.76
N ASP A 390 2.00 -6.73 -3.83
CA ASP A 390 1.46 -6.74 -5.21
C ASP A 390 0.58 -7.97 -5.44
N GLY A 391 1.03 -9.14 -4.96
CA GLY A 391 0.23 -10.37 -4.96
C GLY A 391 -1.03 -10.23 -4.11
N LEU A 392 -0.91 -9.64 -2.91
CA LEU A 392 -2.05 -9.37 -2.04
C LEU A 392 -3.09 -8.47 -2.72
N ALA A 393 -2.67 -7.35 -3.34
CA ALA A 393 -3.56 -6.46 -4.09
C ALA A 393 -4.31 -7.21 -5.20
N SER A 394 -3.59 -8.02 -5.97
CA SER A 394 -4.16 -8.81 -7.07
C SER A 394 -5.16 -9.85 -6.57
N LEU A 395 -4.88 -10.53 -5.46
CA LEU A 395 -5.72 -11.60 -4.91
C LEU A 395 -6.95 -11.08 -4.14
N VAL A 396 -6.84 -9.94 -3.44
CA VAL A 396 -7.97 -9.42 -2.63
C VAL A 396 -8.80 -8.37 -3.34
N ALA A 397 -8.24 -7.65 -4.34
CA ALA A 397 -8.93 -6.58 -5.07
C ALA A 397 -9.07 -6.87 -6.58
N GLY A 398 -8.35 -7.86 -7.12
CA GLY A 398 -8.35 -8.16 -8.57
C GLY A 398 -7.71 -7.07 -9.43
N ILE A 399 -6.93 -6.17 -8.80
CA ILE A 399 -6.24 -5.05 -9.45
C ILE A 399 -4.78 -5.10 -9.00
N PRO A 400 -3.80 -5.24 -9.93
CA PRO A 400 -2.39 -5.23 -9.57
C PRO A 400 -1.92 -3.81 -9.25
N THR A 401 -0.80 -3.71 -8.57
CA THR A 401 -0.07 -2.44 -8.47
C THR A 401 0.46 -2.05 -9.84
N LEU A 402 0.19 -0.82 -10.28
CA LEU A 402 0.60 -0.33 -11.60
C LEU A 402 1.67 0.76 -11.47
N PRO A 403 2.61 0.88 -12.43
CA PRO A 403 3.49 2.05 -12.51
C PRO A 403 2.68 3.35 -12.50
N GLY A 404 3.11 4.34 -11.71
CA GLY A 404 2.41 5.61 -11.57
C GLY A 404 1.22 5.60 -10.60
N THR A 405 0.94 4.47 -9.92
CA THR A 405 -0.11 4.40 -8.89
C THR A 405 0.46 4.05 -7.53
N ALA A 406 -0.31 4.28 -6.48
CA ALA A 406 0.09 3.88 -5.14
C ALA A 406 0.00 2.36 -4.97
N TYR A 407 0.86 1.81 -4.10
CA TYR A 407 0.78 0.41 -3.65
C TYR A 407 -0.35 0.23 -2.63
N ILE A 408 -0.87 -0.98 -2.52
CA ILE A 408 -1.73 -1.35 -1.39
C ILE A 408 -0.91 -1.26 -0.09
N GLY A 409 -1.49 -0.63 0.94
CA GLY A 409 -0.75 -0.28 2.14
C GLY A 409 -0.03 1.07 2.09
N MET A 410 0.00 1.75 0.94
CA MET A 410 0.66 3.05 0.74
C MET A 410 -0.20 4.04 -0.04
N GLY A 411 -1.52 3.83 -0.09
CA GLY A 411 -2.47 4.76 -0.68
C GLY A 411 -3.44 4.16 -1.72
N MET A 412 -3.16 2.98 -2.30
CA MET A 412 -4.07 2.31 -3.24
C MET A 412 -5.43 2.01 -2.58
N GLU A 413 -5.43 1.71 -1.29
CA GLU A 413 -6.60 1.43 -0.46
C GLU A 413 -7.57 2.61 -0.33
N GLN A 414 -7.17 3.81 -0.69
CA GLN A 414 -8.08 4.95 -0.79
C GLN A 414 -9.06 4.82 -1.95
N ASN A 415 -8.80 3.93 -2.91
CA ASN A 415 -9.73 3.66 -4.00
C ASN A 415 -10.83 2.70 -3.54
N ARG A 416 -12.05 2.94 -4.04
CA ARG A 416 -13.17 2.01 -3.89
C ARG A 416 -12.96 0.84 -4.83
N MET A 417 -12.85 -0.35 -4.28
CA MET A 417 -12.62 -1.59 -5.03
C MET A 417 -13.59 -2.70 -4.62
N ALA A 418 -13.79 -3.68 -5.50
CA ALA A 418 -14.59 -4.86 -5.22
C ALA A 418 -13.72 -5.89 -4.47
N TYR A 419 -13.52 -5.67 -3.19
CA TYR A 419 -12.70 -6.57 -2.38
C TYR A 419 -13.37 -7.92 -2.13
N LEU A 420 -12.57 -8.98 -2.14
CA LEU A 420 -13.00 -10.37 -1.93
C LEU A 420 -13.84 -10.54 -0.66
N GLY A 421 -13.41 -9.98 0.47
CA GLY A 421 -14.14 -10.08 1.73
C GLY A 421 -15.48 -9.35 1.71
N HIS A 422 -15.58 -8.16 1.08
CA HIS A 422 -16.84 -7.45 0.93
C HIS A 422 -17.83 -8.22 0.02
N MET A 423 -17.34 -8.79 -1.08
CA MET A 423 -18.15 -9.63 -1.95
C MET A 423 -18.70 -10.85 -1.17
N ALA A 424 -17.81 -11.52 -0.41
CA ALA A 424 -18.20 -12.64 0.43
C ALA A 424 -19.25 -12.28 1.48
N GLN A 425 -19.12 -11.12 2.13
CA GLN A 425 -20.11 -10.63 3.10
C GLN A 425 -21.48 -10.36 2.44
N LYS A 426 -21.50 -9.77 1.24
CA LYS A 426 -22.74 -9.56 0.47
C LYS A 426 -23.43 -10.89 0.12
N GLU A 427 -22.67 -11.95 -0.06
CA GLU A 427 -23.15 -13.31 -0.27
C GLU A 427 -23.49 -14.07 1.03
N GLY A 428 -23.28 -13.46 2.20
CA GLY A 428 -23.65 -14.00 3.51
C GLY A 428 -22.60 -14.92 4.14
N TYR A 429 -21.35 -14.85 3.72
CA TYR A 429 -20.23 -15.62 4.26
C TYR A 429 -19.62 -14.96 5.51
N GLU A 430 -19.09 -15.76 6.43
CA GLU A 430 -18.10 -15.31 7.40
C GLU A 430 -16.76 -15.10 6.73
N THR A 431 -15.99 -14.08 7.15
CA THR A 431 -14.73 -13.73 6.48
C THR A 431 -13.60 -13.71 7.50
N ILE A 432 -12.55 -14.52 7.24
CA ILE A 432 -11.43 -14.75 8.14
C ILE A 432 -10.13 -14.55 7.35
N PHE A 433 -9.26 -13.68 7.82
CA PHE A 433 -7.91 -13.50 7.28
C PHE A 433 -6.90 -13.94 8.33
N MET A 434 -5.93 -14.76 7.96
CA MET A 434 -4.85 -15.18 8.83
C MET A 434 -3.51 -15.05 8.13
N GLN A 435 -2.50 -14.59 8.87
CA GLN A 435 -1.12 -14.60 8.38
C GLN A 435 -0.17 -15.18 9.42
N SER A 436 0.88 -15.87 8.94
CA SER A 436 1.96 -16.39 9.80
C SER A 436 2.85 -15.27 10.35
N SER A 437 2.92 -14.12 9.70
CA SER A 437 3.69 -12.97 10.16
C SER A 437 3.02 -12.25 11.33
N LYS A 438 3.80 -11.39 12.03
CA LYS A 438 3.29 -10.54 13.12
C LYS A 438 2.11 -9.68 12.64
N ARG A 439 1.13 -9.46 13.52
CA ARG A 439 -0.13 -8.79 13.22
C ARG A 439 0.02 -7.52 12.40
N ALA A 440 0.89 -6.61 12.82
CA ALA A 440 1.12 -5.34 12.14
C ALA A 440 2.15 -5.38 11.00
N SER A 441 2.60 -6.57 10.57
CA SER A 441 3.55 -6.68 9.44
C SER A 441 2.93 -6.14 8.18
N PHE A 442 3.61 -5.17 7.54
CA PHE A 442 3.18 -4.52 6.29
C PHE A 442 1.75 -3.94 6.32
N HIS A 443 1.19 -3.65 7.52
CA HIS A 443 -0.18 -3.16 7.72
C HIS A 443 -1.26 -4.11 7.18
N VAL A 444 -0.98 -5.41 7.10
CA VAL A 444 -1.90 -6.42 6.57
C VAL A 444 -3.17 -6.51 7.41
N ASP A 445 -3.11 -6.23 8.71
CA ASP A 445 -4.29 -6.11 9.59
C ASP A 445 -5.27 -5.04 9.10
N SER A 446 -4.76 -3.87 8.74
CA SER A 446 -5.57 -2.77 8.21
C SER A 446 -6.10 -3.07 6.82
N ILE A 447 -5.27 -3.69 5.96
CA ILE A 447 -5.68 -4.11 4.60
C ILE A 447 -6.76 -5.19 4.67
N ALA A 448 -6.62 -6.19 5.52
CA ALA A 448 -7.61 -7.25 5.70
C ALA A 448 -8.95 -6.69 6.18
N ALA A 449 -8.92 -5.78 7.17
CA ALA A 449 -10.11 -5.12 7.66
C ALA A 449 -10.81 -4.30 6.57
N MET A 450 -10.04 -3.48 5.82
CA MET A 450 -10.54 -2.71 4.68
C MET A 450 -11.08 -3.62 3.57
N ALA A 451 -10.42 -4.75 3.29
CA ALA A 451 -10.87 -5.71 2.30
C ALA A 451 -12.11 -6.52 2.71
N GLY A 452 -12.66 -6.25 3.90
CA GLY A 452 -13.91 -6.85 4.37
C GLY A 452 -13.73 -8.16 5.15
N PHE A 453 -12.55 -8.43 5.69
CA PHE A 453 -12.36 -9.57 6.58
C PHE A 453 -12.67 -9.18 8.02
N LYS A 454 -13.76 -9.74 8.58
CA LYS A 454 -14.24 -9.41 9.93
C LYS A 454 -13.36 -9.97 11.03
N THR A 455 -12.77 -11.13 10.77
CA THR A 455 -11.82 -11.76 11.69
C THR A 455 -10.43 -11.70 11.06
N TYR A 456 -9.47 -11.18 11.82
CA TYR A 456 -8.08 -11.15 11.44
C TYR A 456 -7.21 -11.73 12.56
N LEU A 457 -6.27 -12.62 12.19
CA LEU A 457 -5.27 -13.18 13.10
C LEU A 457 -3.87 -12.98 12.51
N GLY A 458 -2.98 -12.44 13.34
CA GLY A 458 -1.53 -12.45 13.11
C GLY A 458 -0.86 -13.45 14.05
N ALA A 459 0.45 -13.55 13.96
CA ALA A 459 1.23 -14.50 14.74
C ALA A 459 0.98 -14.46 16.25
N GLU A 460 0.68 -13.28 16.80
CA GLU A 460 0.42 -13.08 18.22
C GLU A 460 -0.87 -13.77 18.70
N ASP A 461 -1.76 -14.11 17.77
CA ASP A 461 -3.04 -14.79 18.06
C ASP A 461 -2.98 -16.30 17.80
N ILE A 462 -1.86 -16.81 17.27
CA ILE A 462 -1.68 -18.18 16.83
C ILE A 462 -0.90 -18.97 17.89
N PRO A 463 -1.54 -19.96 18.53
CA PRO A 463 -0.84 -20.81 19.50
C PRO A 463 0.24 -21.66 18.83
N ALA A 464 1.43 -21.72 19.42
CA ALA A 464 2.47 -22.64 18.97
C ALA A 464 2.07 -24.10 19.29
N THR A 465 2.19 -24.98 18.29
CA THR A 465 1.84 -26.41 18.44
C THR A 465 3.00 -27.28 18.95
N GLY A 466 4.21 -26.70 19.00
CA GLY A 466 5.42 -27.43 19.41
C GLY A 466 6.03 -28.35 18.35
N HIS A 467 5.57 -28.29 17.10
CA HIS A 467 6.14 -29.08 15.99
C HIS A 467 7.45 -28.51 15.43
N SER A 468 7.80 -27.29 15.80
CA SER A 468 9.02 -26.62 15.39
C SER A 468 9.95 -26.47 16.58
N GLU A 469 11.20 -26.88 16.45
CA GLU A 469 12.22 -26.81 17.50
C GLU A 469 12.68 -25.36 17.74
N ASN A 470 12.68 -24.55 16.68
CA ASN A 470 13.18 -23.18 16.69
C ASN A 470 12.05 -22.17 16.67
N VAL A 471 12.29 -21.00 17.30
CA VAL A 471 11.40 -19.84 17.19
C VAL A 471 11.70 -19.09 15.90
N THR A 472 10.67 -18.64 15.20
CA THR A 472 10.85 -17.78 14.03
C THR A 472 10.79 -16.30 14.41
N GLU A 473 11.69 -15.50 13.84
CA GLU A 473 11.67 -14.02 14.00
C GLU A 473 10.47 -13.37 13.31
N ARG A 474 9.88 -14.07 12.33
CA ARG A 474 8.74 -13.56 11.55
C ARG A 474 7.43 -13.59 12.31
N GLY A 475 7.24 -14.54 13.22
CA GLY A 475 6.04 -14.65 14.01
C GLY A 475 5.63 -16.06 14.35
N ALA A 476 4.73 -16.69 13.58
CA ALA A 476 4.30 -18.07 13.72
C ALA A 476 4.85 -18.92 12.55
N TRP A 477 5.08 -20.20 12.77
CA TRP A 477 5.35 -21.15 11.70
C TRP A 477 4.08 -21.44 10.90
N ASP A 478 4.22 -21.76 9.61
CA ASP A 478 3.07 -22.01 8.75
C ASP A 478 2.17 -23.13 9.25
N TYR A 479 2.76 -24.19 9.82
CA TYR A 479 1.95 -25.27 10.41
C TYR A 479 1.07 -24.78 11.56
N ASP A 480 1.60 -23.94 12.45
CA ASP A 480 0.82 -23.38 13.56
C ASP A 480 -0.36 -22.56 13.07
N MET A 481 -0.13 -21.72 12.07
CA MET A 481 -1.17 -20.88 11.45
C MET A 481 -2.22 -21.74 10.73
N LEU A 482 -1.80 -22.73 9.95
CA LEU A 482 -2.70 -23.60 9.19
C LEU A 482 -3.51 -24.52 10.12
N HIS A 483 -2.92 -24.98 11.24
CA HIS A 483 -3.62 -25.74 12.29
C HIS A 483 -4.71 -24.90 12.96
N GLU A 484 -4.40 -23.66 13.34
CA GLU A 484 -5.38 -22.73 13.91
C GLU A 484 -6.47 -22.39 12.89
N ALA A 485 -6.14 -22.27 11.60
CA ALA A 485 -7.13 -22.07 10.53
C ALA A 485 -8.11 -23.26 10.46
N ASN A 486 -7.61 -24.50 10.47
CA ASN A 486 -8.44 -25.72 10.51
C ASN A 486 -9.40 -25.71 11.71
N ARG A 487 -8.88 -25.39 12.90
CA ARG A 487 -9.69 -25.33 14.12
C ARG A 487 -10.87 -24.33 13.98
N ARG A 488 -10.63 -23.17 13.37
CA ARG A 488 -11.67 -22.16 13.14
C ARG A 488 -12.65 -22.54 12.05
N PHE A 489 -12.15 -23.10 10.95
CA PHE A 489 -13.01 -23.54 9.85
C PHE A 489 -13.91 -24.70 10.28
N ALA A 490 -13.41 -25.63 11.09
CA ALA A 490 -14.22 -26.71 11.67
C ALA A 490 -15.31 -26.20 12.62
N ALA A 491 -15.07 -25.08 13.32
CA ALA A 491 -16.03 -24.47 14.23
C ALA A 491 -17.04 -23.53 13.54
N ALA A 492 -16.86 -23.22 12.25
CA ALA A 492 -17.69 -22.27 11.53
C ALA A 492 -19.13 -22.80 11.38
N LYS A 493 -20.11 -21.94 11.70
CA LYS A 493 -21.55 -22.28 11.62
C LYS A 493 -22.20 -21.81 10.32
N LYS A 494 -21.52 -21.00 9.57
CA LYS A 494 -21.95 -20.46 8.26
C LYS A 494 -20.88 -20.76 7.22
N PRO A 495 -21.23 -20.72 5.91
CA PRO A 495 -20.21 -20.71 4.88
C PRO A 495 -19.18 -19.61 5.14
N PHE A 496 -17.91 -19.89 4.92
CA PHE A 496 -16.82 -18.96 5.22
C PHE A 496 -15.93 -18.73 4.02
N VAL A 497 -15.28 -17.56 4.01
CA VAL A 497 -14.13 -17.26 3.17
C VAL A 497 -12.93 -17.08 4.07
N GLY A 498 -11.95 -17.99 3.93
CA GLY A 498 -10.65 -17.91 4.56
C GLY A 498 -9.60 -17.40 3.58
N PHE A 499 -8.80 -16.42 3.99
CA PHE A 499 -7.59 -16.00 3.28
C PHE A 499 -6.40 -16.29 4.18
N LEU A 500 -5.49 -17.14 3.73
CA LEU A 500 -4.34 -17.61 4.50
C LEU A 500 -3.04 -17.17 3.83
N PHE A 501 -2.23 -16.40 4.54
CA PHE A 501 -0.95 -15.91 4.05
C PHE A 501 0.20 -16.51 4.87
N THR A 502 1.01 -17.36 4.22
CA THR A 502 2.16 -18.05 4.84
C THR A 502 3.38 -17.15 4.93
N ALA A 503 4.44 -17.56 5.65
CA ALA A 503 5.65 -16.77 5.79
C ALA A 503 6.93 -17.61 5.99
N SER A 504 6.85 -18.94 6.11
CA SER A 504 8.04 -19.75 6.46
C SER A 504 9.10 -19.76 5.38
N THR A 505 8.74 -19.53 4.13
CA THR A 505 9.62 -19.44 2.96
C THR A 505 10.17 -18.04 2.69
N HIS A 506 10.03 -17.11 3.64
CA HIS A 506 10.58 -15.76 3.54
C HIS A 506 12.06 -15.71 3.99
N PRO A 507 12.95 -14.93 3.33
CA PRO A 507 14.30 -14.69 3.84
C PRO A 507 14.33 -14.23 5.31
N PRO A 508 15.30 -14.70 6.13
CA PRO A 508 16.52 -15.40 5.80
C PRO A 508 16.40 -16.94 5.72
N PHE A 509 15.20 -17.51 5.49
CA PHE A 509 14.92 -18.92 5.37
C PHE A 509 15.34 -19.70 6.62
N GLN A 510 14.71 -19.33 7.75
CA GLN A 510 14.96 -19.97 9.04
C GLN A 510 14.51 -21.42 9.01
N SER A 511 15.30 -22.30 9.66
CA SER A 511 14.95 -23.70 9.78
C SER A 511 14.06 -23.94 10.99
N PRO A 512 12.89 -24.58 10.83
CA PRO A 512 12.02 -24.96 11.95
C PRO A 512 12.56 -26.12 12.78
N GLY A 513 13.59 -26.83 12.31
CA GLY A 513 14.22 -27.97 13.00
C GLY A 513 15.08 -28.83 12.06
N LYS A 514 15.95 -29.67 12.62
CA LYS A 514 16.87 -30.50 11.86
C LYS A 514 16.17 -31.51 10.93
N GLN A 515 15.00 -32.01 11.31
CA GLN A 515 14.19 -32.92 10.51
C GLN A 515 13.76 -32.34 9.16
N TRP A 516 13.81 -31.01 9.00
CA TRP A 516 13.47 -30.31 7.77
C TRP A 516 14.68 -29.95 6.90
N THR A 517 15.89 -30.45 7.26
CA THR A 517 17.13 -30.21 6.52
C THR A 517 17.32 -31.28 5.48
N LYS A 518 16.79 -31.07 4.29
CA LYS A 518 16.94 -31.97 3.14
C LYS A 518 18.23 -31.72 2.36
N TYR A 519 18.61 -30.46 2.24
CA TYR A 519 19.81 -29.98 1.59
C TYR A 519 20.77 -29.35 2.60
N PRO A 520 22.12 -29.53 2.44
CA PRO A 520 23.07 -28.81 3.27
C PRO A 520 22.78 -27.29 3.26
N PRO A 521 22.66 -26.59 4.40
CA PRO A 521 22.29 -25.18 4.43
C PRO A 521 23.46 -24.24 4.12
N ASP A 522 24.26 -24.56 3.13
CA ASP A 522 25.49 -23.89 2.70
C ASP A 522 25.25 -22.73 1.72
N SER A 523 24.09 -22.69 1.11
CA SER A 523 23.65 -21.60 0.22
C SER A 523 22.28 -21.05 0.63
N LEU A 524 21.93 -19.86 0.16
CA LEU A 524 20.60 -19.28 0.38
C LEU A 524 19.52 -20.12 -0.30
N GLU A 525 19.78 -20.62 -1.50
CA GLU A 525 18.84 -21.46 -2.24
C GLU A 525 18.58 -22.80 -1.52
N HIS A 526 19.61 -23.48 -0.99
CA HIS A 526 19.42 -24.69 -0.20
C HIS A 526 18.62 -24.44 1.09
N ARG A 527 18.83 -23.30 1.75
CA ARG A 527 18.00 -22.90 2.90
C ARG A 527 16.55 -22.63 2.47
N TYR A 528 16.33 -22.00 1.32
CA TYR A 528 15.01 -21.83 0.76
C TYR A 528 14.35 -23.18 0.46
N LEU A 529 15.04 -24.13 -0.20
CA LEU A 529 14.51 -25.47 -0.48
C LEU A 529 14.12 -26.23 0.80
N ASN A 530 14.90 -26.08 1.87
CA ASN A 530 14.57 -26.68 3.16
C ASN A 530 13.32 -26.03 3.79
N SER A 531 13.19 -24.72 3.71
CA SER A 531 11.99 -24.03 4.18
C SER A 531 10.75 -24.34 3.33
N LEU A 532 10.91 -24.53 2.03
CA LEU A 532 9.87 -24.97 1.12
C LEU A 532 9.40 -26.41 1.44
N TYR A 533 10.34 -27.30 1.73
CA TYR A 533 10.04 -28.67 2.16
C TYR A 533 9.19 -28.71 3.45
N TYR A 534 9.51 -27.85 4.42
CA TYR A 534 8.68 -27.68 5.61
C TYR A 534 7.29 -27.11 5.29
N ALA A 535 7.23 -26.06 4.47
CA ALA A 535 5.97 -25.41 4.11
C ALA A 535 5.05 -26.37 3.35
N ASP A 536 5.60 -27.22 2.48
CA ASP A 536 4.86 -28.26 1.78
C ASP A 536 4.31 -29.33 2.75
N TRP A 537 5.10 -29.75 3.74
CA TRP A 537 4.62 -30.64 4.79
C TRP A 537 3.46 -30.01 5.58
N ALA A 538 3.60 -28.74 5.99
CA ALA A 538 2.56 -28.02 6.70
C ALA A 538 1.26 -27.94 5.87
N LEU A 539 1.38 -27.71 4.57
CA LEU A 539 0.28 -27.74 3.62
C LEU A 539 -0.41 -29.10 3.57
N GLY A 540 0.37 -30.19 3.49
CA GLY A 540 -0.15 -31.56 3.51
C GLY A 540 -0.96 -31.84 4.77
N ARG A 541 -0.43 -31.46 5.94
CA ARG A 541 -1.12 -31.61 7.23
C ARG A 541 -2.42 -30.83 7.30
N PHE A 542 -2.44 -29.60 6.76
CA PHE A 542 -3.67 -28.81 6.67
C PHE A 542 -4.77 -29.56 5.93
N PHE A 543 -4.48 -30.15 4.78
CA PHE A 543 -5.49 -30.87 4.00
C PHE A 543 -5.94 -32.18 4.65
N GLU A 544 -5.05 -32.87 5.35
CA GLU A 544 -5.43 -34.05 6.14
C GLU A 544 -6.40 -33.67 7.27
N GLU A 545 -6.11 -32.58 7.99
CA GLU A 545 -6.96 -32.06 9.06
C GLU A 545 -8.32 -31.57 8.51
N ALA A 546 -8.33 -30.85 7.37
CA ALA A 546 -9.56 -30.39 6.71
C ALA A 546 -10.48 -31.57 6.33
N LYS A 547 -9.90 -32.67 5.83
CA LYS A 547 -10.64 -33.91 5.52
C LYS A 547 -11.23 -34.54 6.78
N LYS A 548 -10.44 -34.64 7.86
CA LYS A 548 -10.89 -35.17 9.18
C LYS A 548 -11.99 -34.33 9.79
N ALA A 549 -11.89 -32.99 9.64
CA ALA A 549 -12.91 -32.05 10.13
C ALA A 549 -14.20 -32.02 9.27
N GLY A 550 -14.20 -32.65 8.10
CA GLY A 550 -15.37 -32.87 7.26
C GLY A 550 -15.77 -31.71 6.35
N TYR A 551 -15.10 -30.56 6.42
CA TYR A 551 -15.46 -29.40 5.56
C TYR A 551 -14.79 -29.43 4.18
N TYR A 552 -13.74 -30.25 3.97
CA TYR A 552 -12.98 -30.35 2.73
C TYR A 552 -13.86 -30.55 1.50
N GLY A 553 -14.81 -31.50 1.54
CA GLY A 553 -15.68 -31.85 0.39
C GLY A 553 -16.66 -30.75 -0.03
N ASN A 554 -16.87 -29.71 0.78
CA ASN A 554 -17.71 -28.56 0.48
C ASN A 554 -16.93 -27.26 0.46
N THR A 555 -15.67 -27.28 0.05
CA THR A 555 -14.79 -26.11 0.03
C THR A 555 -14.10 -25.97 -1.31
N VAL A 556 -14.06 -24.73 -1.80
CA VAL A 556 -13.21 -24.29 -2.93
C VAL A 556 -11.88 -23.86 -2.34
N PHE A 557 -10.82 -24.55 -2.70
CA PHE A 557 -9.44 -24.20 -2.32
C PHE A 557 -8.73 -23.62 -3.55
N ILE A 558 -8.11 -22.46 -3.37
CA ILE A 558 -7.23 -21.78 -4.33
C ILE A 558 -5.86 -21.69 -3.69
N LEU A 559 -4.88 -22.38 -4.24
CA LEU A 559 -3.49 -22.37 -3.77
C LEU A 559 -2.63 -21.68 -4.81
N THR A 560 -2.04 -20.55 -4.46
CA THR A 560 -1.10 -19.83 -5.33
C THR A 560 -0.05 -19.10 -4.48
N ALA A 561 1.00 -18.59 -5.11
CA ALA A 561 1.97 -17.77 -4.42
C ALA A 561 1.64 -16.28 -4.48
N ASP A 562 2.32 -15.50 -3.66
CA ASP A 562 2.32 -14.02 -3.73
C ASP A 562 3.21 -13.50 -4.88
N HIS A 563 4.42 -14.02 -5.01
CA HIS A 563 5.40 -13.76 -6.07
C HIS A 563 6.40 -14.92 -6.16
N VAL A 564 7.31 -14.86 -7.11
CA VAL A 564 8.41 -15.84 -7.25
C VAL A 564 9.48 -15.60 -6.20
N SER A 565 10.27 -16.64 -5.88
CA SER A 565 11.45 -16.53 -5.03
C SER A 565 12.54 -15.66 -5.69
N GLY A 566 13.50 -15.19 -4.91
CA GLY A 566 14.65 -14.44 -5.43
C GLY A 566 15.63 -15.33 -6.25
N PHE A 567 15.38 -16.63 -6.34
CA PHE A 567 16.19 -17.60 -7.09
C PHE A 567 15.54 -17.98 -8.43
N ALA A 568 14.27 -17.60 -8.63
CA ALA A 568 13.54 -17.83 -9.86
C ALA A 568 13.89 -16.81 -10.94
N GLY A 569 13.83 -17.27 -12.17
CA GLY A 569 13.82 -16.40 -13.33
C GLY A 569 15.20 -16.06 -13.92
N LYS A 570 15.12 -15.62 -15.17
CA LYS A 570 16.25 -15.05 -15.93
C LYS A 570 15.90 -13.61 -16.28
N ALA A 571 16.84 -12.69 -16.16
CA ALA A 571 16.62 -11.25 -16.31
C ALA A 571 15.89 -10.80 -17.59
N ASN A 572 15.94 -11.60 -18.65
CA ASN A 572 15.36 -11.28 -19.98
C ASN A 572 14.18 -12.18 -20.36
N ASP A 573 13.58 -12.88 -19.41
CA ASP A 573 12.46 -13.80 -19.66
C ASP A 573 11.30 -13.48 -18.69
N ALA A 574 10.35 -12.66 -19.17
CA ALA A 574 9.23 -12.22 -18.36
C ALA A 574 8.43 -13.38 -17.73
N PRO A 575 8.06 -14.45 -18.44
CA PRO A 575 7.37 -15.57 -17.82
C PRO A 575 8.10 -16.15 -16.60
N SER A 576 9.41 -16.39 -16.70
CA SER A 576 10.17 -17.00 -15.59
C SER A 576 10.24 -16.12 -14.34
N LEU A 577 10.12 -14.80 -14.50
CA LEU A 577 10.14 -13.83 -13.41
C LEU A 577 8.81 -13.70 -12.65
N HIS A 578 7.76 -14.31 -13.17
CA HIS A 578 6.41 -14.25 -12.60
C HIS A 578 5.76 -15.62 -12.40
N HIS A 579 6.40 -16.71 -12.84
CA HIS A 579 5.82 -18.04 -12.88
C HIS A 579 5.62 -18.65 -11.50
N THR A 580 4.37 -18.74 -11.06
CA THR A 580 3.94 -19.26 -9.76
C THR A 580 2.97 -20.43 -9.94
N PRO A 581 2.81 -21.34 -8.95
CA PRO A 581 1.82 -22.38 -9.03
C PRO A 581 0.39 -21.83 -8.87
N LEU A 582 -0.58 -22.47 -9.54
CA LEU A 582 -1.98 -22.36 -9.18
C LEU A 582 -2.63 -23.74 -9.18
N LEU A 583 -3.17 -24.14 -8.03
CA LEU A 583 -3.97 -25.35 -7.88
C LEU A 583 -5.39 -24.96 -7.40
N VAL A 584 -6.42 -25.43 -8.13
CA VAL A 584 -7.81 -25.23 -7.76
C VAL A 584 -8.43 -26.59 -7.41
N ILE A 585 -8.88 -26.74 -6.16
CA ILE A 585 -9.64 -27.92 -5.72
C ILE A 585 -11.05 -27.43 -5.37
N ALA A 586 -12.09 -27.96 -6.02
CA ALA A 586 -13.44 -27.50 -5.77
C ALA A 586 -14.48 -28.63 -5.95
N PRO A 587 -15.61 -28.56 -5.24
CA PRO A 587 -16.70 -29.53 -5.43
C PRO A 587 -17.21 -29.52 -6.87
N GLY A 588 -17.16 -30.67 -7.53
CA GLY A 588 -17.62 -30.83 -8.91
C GLY A 588 -16.66 -30.38 -10.00
N LEU A 589 -15.46 -29.90 -9.63
CA LEU A 589 -14.37 -29.61 -10.57
C LEU A 589 -13.56 -30.89 -10.81
N ASN A 590 -13.44 -31.30 -12.07
CA ASN A 590 -12.63 -32.47 -12.42
C ASN A 590 -11.14 -32.18 -12.25
N PRO A 591 -10.39 -33.09 -11.61
CA PRO A 591 -8.94 -32.98 -11.56
C PRO A 591 -8.32 -33.03 -12.95
N GLY A 592 -7.19 -32.36 -13.12
CA GLY A 592 -6.47 -32.33 -14.39
C GLY A 592 -5.33 -31.33 -14.40
N ILE A 593 -4.65 -31.24 -15.54
CA ILE A 593 -3.58 -30.28 -15.80
C ILE A 593 -4.01 -29.42 -17.00
N THR A 594 -3.78 -28.14 -16.93
CA THR A 594 -4.07 -27.20 -18.01
C THR A 594 -2.96 -26.17 -18.18
N ALA A 595 -2.59 -25.92 -19.44
CA ALA A 595 -1.60 -24.92 -19.82
C ALA A 595 -2.24 -23.54 -20.13
N ARG A 596 -3.45 -23.27 -19.64
CA ARG A 596 -4.08 -21.96 -19.82
C ARG A 596 -3.32 -20.91 -19.06
N THR A 597 -3.00 -19.83 -19.77
CA THR A 597 -2.36 -18.66 -19.16
C THR A 597 -3.35 -17.89 -18.28
N GLY A 598 -2.94 -17.60 -17.06
CA GLY A 598 -3.68 -16.80 -16.10
C GLY A 598 -2.77 -16.06 -15.13
N GLY A 599 -3.35 -15.21 -14.28
CA GLY A 599 -2.65 -14.49 -13.21
C GLY A 599 -3.51 -14.34 -11.96
N GLN A 600 -2.93 -13.78 -10.92
CA GLN A 600 -3.57 -13.63 -9.61
C GLN A 600 -4.87 -12.79 -9.68
N VAL A 601 -4.97 -11.83 -10.60
CA VAL A 601 -6.18 -11.03 -10.82
C VAL A 601 -7.40 -11.87 -11.28
N ASP A 602 -7.14 -13.07 -11.80
CA ASP A 602 -8.16 -14.01 -12.26
C ASP A 602 -8.79 -14.82 -11.11
N VAL A 603 -8.21 -14.77 -9.91
CA VAL A 603 -8.67 -15.55 -8.75
C VAL A 603 -10.07 -15.10 -8.31
N ILE A 604 -10.34 -13.81 -8.18
CA ILE A 604 -11.66 -13.30 -7.76
C ILE A 604 -12.78 -13.74 -8.71
N PRO A 605 -12.70 -13.51 -10.04
CA PRO A 605 -13.74 -13.98 -10.96
C PRO A 605 -13.88 -15.51 -10.97
N THR A 606 -12.79 -16.26 -10.79
CA THR A 606 -12.80 -17.73 -10.71
C THR A 606 -13.52 -18.20 -9.44
N VAL A 607 -13.22 -17.61 -8.30
CA VAL A 607 -13.93 -17.87 -7.02
C VAL A 607 -15.40 -17.53 -7.14
N ALA A 608 -15.74 -16.36 -7.70
CA ALA A 608 -17.13 -15.96 -7.90
C ALA A 608 -17.91 -16.96 -8.77
N GLN A 609 -17.26 -17.54 -9.79
CA GLN A 609 -17.87 -18.58 -10.61
C GLN A 609 -18.04 -19.89 -9.84
N LEU A 610 -17.03 -20.38 -9.14
CA LEU A 610 -17.05 -21.64 -8.39
C LEU A 610 -18.04 -21.59 -7.21
N ALA A 611 -18.09 -20.46 -6.52
CA ALA A 611 -19.00 -20.26 -5.39
C ALA A 611 -20.41 -19.79 -5.81
N GLY A 612 -20.62 -19.51 -7.10
CA GLY A 612 -21.91 -19.06 -7.63
C GLY A 612 -22.36 -17.69 -7.13
N TRP A 613 -21.42 -16.77 -6.92
CA TRP A 613 -21.72 -15.43 -6.38
C TRP A 613 -22.37 -14.53 -7.45
N ARG A 614 -23.33 -13.70 -6.99
CA ARG A 614 -23.96 -12.63 -7.77
C ARG A 614 -23.42 -11.24 -7.44
N ALA A 615 -22.71 -11.11 -6.34
CA ALA A 615 -22.11 -9.86 -5.93
C ALA A 615 -21.31 -9.26 -7.10
N PRO A 616 -21.54 -7.98 -7.47
CA PRO A 616 -20.79 -7.34 -8.52
C PRO A 616 -19.30 -7.32 -8.21
N LEU A 617 -18.48 -7.51 -9.23
CA LEU A 617 -17.04 -7.47 -9.15
C LEU A 617 -16.45 -6.47 -10.15
N ALA A 618 -15.27 -5.97 -9.87
CA ALA A 618 -14.47 -5.13 -10.76
C ALA A 618 -13.01 -5.58 -10.64
N SER A 619 -12.58 -6.41 -11.57
CA SER A 619 -11.23 -7.00 -11.61
C SER A 619 -10.69 -6.90 -13.04
N LEU A 620 -9.36 -6.79 -13.16
CA LEU A 620 -8.65 -6.89 -14.44
C LEU A 620 -8.47 -8.34 -14.92
N GLY A 621 -8.91 -9.31 -14.13
CA GLY A 621 -8.90 -10.72 -14.49
C GLY A 621 -10.23 -11.20 -15.06
N HIS A 622 -10.23 -12.42 -15.57
CA HIS A 622 -11.40 -13.17 -16.02
C HIS A 622 -11.44 -14.55 -15.34
N SER A 623 -12.56 -15.26 -15.41
CA SER A 623 -12.59 -16.60 -14.83
C SER A 623 -11.71 -17.58 -15.61
N LEU A 624 -10.80 -18.25 -14.92
CA LEU A 624 -9.92 -19.29 -15.48
C LEU A 624 -10.68 -20.55 -15.95
N LEU A 625 -11.95 -20.66 -15.58
CA LEU A 625 -12.83 -21.75 -16.01
C LEU A 625 -13.55 -21.45 -17.32
N ASP A 626 -13.32 -20.29 -17.92
CA ASP A 626 -13.85 -19.98 -19.26
C ASP A 626 -13.15 -20.84 -20.30
N THR A 627 -13.92 -21.74 -20.92
CA THR A 627 -13.42 -22.72 -21.89
C THR A 627 -13.60 -22.30 -23.35
N ARG A 628 -14.13 -21.10 -23.61
CA ARG A 628 -14.29 -20.61 -24.98
C ARG A 628 -12.95 -20.59 -25.72
N ALA A 629 -12.92 -21.03 -26.95
CA ALA A 629 -11.72 -21.12 -27.75
C ALA A 629 -11.20 -19.74 -28.20
N ASP A 630 -12.09 -18.76 -28.30
CA ASP A 630 -11.81 -17.39 -28.78
C ASP A 630 -11.55 -16.40 -27.66
N ALA A 631 -11.68 -16.79 -26.40
CA ALA A 631 -11.40 -15.91 -25.28
C ALA A 631 -9.91 -15.52 -25.27
N PRO A 632 -9.56 -14.22 -25.25
CA PRO A 632 -8.19 -13.78 -25.09
C PRO A 632 -7.64 -14.26 -23.75
N ARG A 633 -6.59 -15.04 -23.77
CA ARG A 633 -5.95 -15.59 -22.57
C ARG A 633 -4.65 -14.88 -22.33
N GLY A 634 -4.43 -14.46 -21.11
CA GLY A 634 -3.20 -13.81 -20.74
C GLY A 634 -3.38 -12.87 -19.56
N THR A 635 -2.30 -12.51 -18.94
CA THR A 635 -2.28 -11.66 -17.76
C THR A 635 -1.35 -10.47 -17.92
N LEU A 636 -1.63 -9.40 -17.18
CA LEU A 636 -0.77 -8.23 -17.04
C LEU A 636 0.10 -8.42 -15.81
N CYS A 637 1.43 -8.44 -15.98
CA CYS A 637 2.39 -8.46 -14.91
C CYS A 637 3.13 -7.13 -14.83
N VAL A 638 3.71 -6.82 -13.67
CA VAL A 638 4.43 -5.56 -13.44
C VAL A 638 5.78 -5.85 -12.79
N ARG A 639 6.84 -5.29 -13.35
CA ARG A 639 8.19 -5.36 -12.83
C ARG A 639 8.83 -3.97 -12.79
N GLY A 640 8.86 -3.39 -11.60
CA GLY A 640 9.27 -2.00 -11.45
C GLY A 640 8.42 -1.03 -12.28
N ASP A 641 9.02 -0.34 -13.25
CA ASP A 641 8.33 0.58 -14.17
C ASP A 641 7.92 -0.08 -15.50
N VAL A 642 8.16 -1.38 -15.68
CA VAL A 642 7.84 -2.15 -16.88
C VAL A 642 6.55 -2.91 -16.66
N ILE A 643 5.63 -2.81 -17.61
CA ILE A 643 4.44 -3.64 -17.69
C ILE A 643 4.65 -4.76 -18.71
N GLU A 644 4.14 -5.93 -18.40
CA GLU A 644 4.35 -7.12 -19.21
C GLU A 644 3.01 -7.81 -19.50
N ARG A 645 2.84 -8.31 -20.69
CA ARG A 645 1.71 -9.14 -21.09
C ARG A 645 2.20 -10.53 -21.43
N ILE A 646 1.71 -11.53 -20.70
CA ILE A 646 2.02 -12.94 -20.96
C ILE A 646 0.74 -13.61 -21.47
N GLU A 647 0.83 -14.30 -22.60
CA GLU A 647 -0.25 -15.05 -23.23
C GLU A 647 0.25 -16.43 -23.67
N ASP A 648 -0.67 -17.35 -24.06
CA ASP A 648 -0.32 -18.71 -24.52
C ASP A 648 0.67 -18.72 -25.69
N LYS A 649 0.70 -17.67 -26.51
CA LYS A 649 1.53 -17.56 -27.72
C LYS A 649 2.85 -16.82 -27.51
N GLY A 650 3.10 -16.25 -26.38
CA GLY A 650 4.31 -15.48 -26.08
C GLY A 650 4.07 -14.32 -25.12
N TRP A 651 4.97 -13.39 -25.10
CA TRP A 651 4.92 -12.25 -24.19
C TRP A 651 5.55 -10.98 -24.76
N VAL A 652 5.15 -9.83 -24.24
CA VAL A 652 5.73 -8.51 -24.53
C VAL A 652 5.97 -7.77 -23.21
N ALA A 653 7.05 -6.97 -23.15
CA ALA A 653 7.38 -6.05 -22.08
C ALA A 653 7.46 -4.61 -22.62
N HIS A 654 6.86 -3.65 -21.92
CA HIS A 654 6.73 -2.26 -22.34
C HIS A 654 7.03 -1.30 -21.20
N ASP A 655 7.86 -0.28 -21.43
CA ASP A 655 8.25 0.73 -20.42
C ASP A 655 7.32 1.96 -20.43
N LEU A 656 6.14 1.83 -21.01
CA LEU A 656 5.14 2.87 -21.25
C LEU A 656 5.52 3.92 -22.31
N ARG A 657 6.69 3.77 -22.95
CA ARG A 657 7.13 4.58 -24.10
C ARG A 657 7.31 3.72 -25.34
N GLN A 658 7.87 2.52 -25.16
CA GLN A 658 8.15 1.58 -26.23
C GLN A 658 8.17 0.15 -25.72
N ARG A 659 8.03 -0.82 -26.62
CA ARG A 659 8.28 -2.21 -26.33
C ARG A 659 9.78 -2.42 -26.09
N VAL A 660 10.14 -2.87 -24.88
CA VAL A 660 11.55 -3.04 -24.47
C VAL A 660 12.05 -4.47 -24.63
N ASN A 661 11.12 -5.46 -24.62
CA ASN A 661 11.44 -6.86 -24.81
C ASN A 661 10.22 -7.66 -25.26
N ALA A 662 10.41 -8.83 -25.85
CA ALA A 662 9.35 -9.74 -26.27
C ALA A 662 9.88 -11.16 -26.48
N SER A 663 8.99 -12.15 -26.53
CA SER A 663 9.32 -13.53 -26.91
C SER A 663 9.81 -13.59 -28.37
N ARG A 664 10.90 -14.35 -28.60
CA ARG A 664 11.62 -14.40 -29.90
C ARG A 664 10.85 -15.16 -30.98
N ASP A 665 10.09 -16.18 -30.58
CA ASP A 665 9.46 -17.11 -31.52
C ASP A 665 8.00 -16.73 -31.84
N THR A 666 7.55 -15.57 -31.39
CA THR A 666 6.20 -15.05 -31.62
C THR A 666 6.17 -14.12 -32.84
N ARG A 667 5.16 -14.27 -33.68
CA ARG A 667 4.99 -13.41 -34.87
C ARG A 667 4.77 -11.95 -34.49
N GLU A 668 5.36 -11.02 -35.23
CA GLU A 668 5.25 -9.59 -34.92
C GLU A 668 3.79 -9.07 -34.86
N GLY A 669 2.90 -9.61 -35.69
CA GLY A 669 1.47 -9.27 -35.63
C GLY A 669 0.81 -9.69 -34.31
N ASP A 670 1.18 -10.84 -33.76
CA ASP A 670 0.71 -11.32 -32.45
C ASP A 670 1.30 -10.46 -31.32
N LEU A 671 2.61 -10.12 -31.39
CA LEU A 671 3.28 -9.23 -30.44
C LEU A 671 2.61 -7.85 -30.39
N LYS A 672 2.32 -7.26 -31.55
CA LYS A 672 1.61 -5.98 -31.66
C LYS A 672 0.20 -6.05 -31.07
N ALA A 673 -0.50 -7.15 -31.30
CA ALA A 673 -1.83 -7.36 -30.72
C ALA A 673 -1.79 -7.51 -29.18
N MET A 674 -0.76 -8.19 -28.63
CA MET A 674 -0.52 -8.27 -27.18
C MET A 674 -0.22 -6.90 -26.59
N GLU A 675 0.63 -6.11 -27.25
CA GLU A 675 1.01 -4.74 -26.86
C GLU A 675 -0.24 -3.83 -26.78
N ILE A 676 -1.11 -3.87 -27.79
CA ILE A 676 -2.37 -3.12 -27.81
C ILE A 676 -3.25 -3.52 -26.60
N ARG A 677 -3.41 -4.82 -26.34
CA ARG A 677 -4.20 -5.32 -25.22
C ARG A 677 -3.60 -4.90 -23.87
N LEU A 678 -2.28 -4.94 -23.73
CA LEU A 678 -1.53 -4.51 -22.55
C LEU A 678 -1.74 -3.04 -22.25
N LEU A 679 -1.49 -2.18 -23.24
CA LEU A 679 -1.57 -0.73 -23.09
C LEU A 679 -3.01 -0.26 -22.83
N ALA A 680 -4.01 -0.87 -23.49
CA ALA A 680 -5.42 -0.58 -23.24
C ALA A 680 -5.83 -0.93 -21.80
N MET A 681 -5.46 -2.13 -21.32
CA MET A 681 -5.75 -2.58 -19.96
C MET A 681 -5.04 -1.70 -18.91
N TYR A 682 -3.76 -1.37 -19.14
CA TYR A 682 -3.02 -0.44 -18.29
C TYR A 682 -3.69 0.94 -18.23
N GLN A 683 -4.00 1.53 -19.40
CA GLN A 683 -4.63 2.87 -19.47
C GLN A 683 -5.95 2.91 -18.71
N VAL A 684 -6.81 1.91 -18.90
CA VAL A 684 -8.10 1.83 -18.20
C VAL A 684 -7.90 1.72 -16.70
N ALA A 685 -7.10 0.76 -16.25
CA ALA A 685 -6.91 0.55 -14.82
C ALA A 685 -6.23 1.74 -14.13
N HIS A 686 -5.18 2.31 -14.73
CA HIS A 686 -4.49 3.49 -14.24
C HIS A 686 -5.43 4.68 -14.13
N THR A 687 -6.21 4.97 -15.16
CA THR A 687 -7.18 6.09 -15.16
C THR A 687 -8.26 5.90 -14.09
N LEU A 688 -8.77 4.67 -13.93
CA LEU A 688 -9.80 4.37 -12.93
C LEU A 688 -9.27 4.50 -11.50
N LEU A 689 -8.01 4.07 -11.25
CA LEU A 689 -7.35 4.26 -9.95
C LEU A 689 -7.17 5.75 -9.64
N LEU A 690 -6.69 6.55 -10.60
CA LEU A 690 -6.53 7.99 -10.40
C LEU A 690 -7.87 8.69 -10.16
N ARG A 691 -8.94 8.28 -10.82
CA ARG A 691 -10.29 8.86 -10.70
C ARG A 691 -11.16 8.22 -9.62
N ASN A 692 -10.66 7.22 -8.87
CA ASN A 692 -11.44 6.44 -7.89
C ASN A 692 -12.74 5.86 -8.50
N ARG A 693 -12.63 5.27 -9.71
CA ARG A 693 -13.76 4.75 -10.50
C ARG A 693 -13.66 3.24 -10.78
N ILE A 694 -12.90 2.50 -9.96
CA ILE A 694 -12.87 1.02 -10.05
C ILE A 694 -14.22 0.45 -9.66
N PHE A 695 -14.81 0.94 -8.57
CA PHE A 695 -16.09 0.44 -8.06
C PHE A 695 -16.99 1.60 -7.60
N PRO A 696 -18.32 1.56 -7.86
CA PRO A 696 -19.24 2.64 -7.48
C PRO A 696 -19.46 2.71 -5.96
N GLN A 697 -19.92 3.85 -5.49
CA GLN A 697 -20.39 4.03 -4.11
C GLN A 697 -21.74 3.31 -3.93
N ASP A 698 -21.97 2.67 -2.81
CA ASP A 698 -23.17 1.83 -2.53
C ASP A 698 -24.52 2.59 -2.59
N LYS A 699 -24.54 3.89 -2.93
CA LYS A 699 -25.75 4.74 -2.91
C LYS A 699 -26.37 5.08 -4.25
N SER A 700 -25.72 4.76 -5.36
CA SER A 700 -26.39 4.92 -6.65
C SER A 700 -27.05 3.58 -7.03
N PRO A 701 -28.37 3.50 -7.11
CA PRO A 701 -28.94 2.40 -7.89
C PRO A 701 -28.27 2.51 -9.27
N VAL A 702 -27.67 1.41 -9.72
CA VAL A 702 -27.14 1.31 -11.09
C VAL A 702 -28.27 1.76 -12.00
N PRO A 703 -28.13 2.85 -12.78
CA PRO A 703 -29.24 3.31 -13.63
C PRO A 703 -29.53 2.18 -14.62
N ALA A 704 -30.69 1.55 -14.49
CA ALA A 704 -31.23 0.72 -15.53
C ALA A 704 -31.48 1.65 -16.73
N GLY A 705 -30.55 1.63 -17.72
CA GLY A 705 -30.73 2.23 -19.03
C GLY A 705 -30.76 3.77 -19.08
N ALA A 706 -29.62 4.41 -18.87
CA ALA A 706 -29.41 5.80 -19.27
C ALA A 706 -28.34 5.89 -20.35
N THR A 707 -28.75 5.75 -21.59
CA THR A 707 -28.13 6.45 -22.71
C THR A 707 -28.31 7.94 -22.46
N ARG A 708 -27.34 8.60 -21.82
CA ARG A 708 -27.22 10.06 -21.87
C ARG A 708 -25.99 10.38 -22.70
N ALA A 709 -26.26 11.09 -23.81
CA ALA A 709 -25.25 11.71 -24.65
C ALA A 709 -24.35 12.62 -23.80
N ALA A 710 -23.06 12.51 -24.03
CA ALA A 710 -22.04 13.38 -23.48
C ALA A 710 -22.16 14.80 -24.05
N PRO A 711 -21.84 15.85 -23.30
CA PRO A 711 -21.30 17.06 -23.89
C PRO A 711 -19.79 16.94 -24.11
#